data_59715fbeba326a8bd6532bd9135d3d67
#
_entry.id   59715fbeba326a8bd6532bd9135d3d67
#
_cell.length_a   1.000
_cell.length_b   1.000
_cell.length_c   1.000
_cell.angle_alpha   90.00
_cell.angle_beta   90.00
_cell.angle_gamma   90.00
#
_symmetry.space_group_name_H-M   'P 1'
#
loop_
_entity.id
_entity.type
_entity.pdbx_description
1 polymer ?
#
loop_
_entity_poly.entity_id
_entity_poly.type
_entity_poly.pdbx_seq_one_letter_code
_entity_poly.pdbx_strand_id
1 'polypeptide(L)'
;MNSKRFKLLLSSLIVLSSFLLATHSQAQENSTNAFNEESTLSGPDFNGDGYGDIVIGATGERFGDAIRTGAVTILFGDPNKLFSESILLHQGVLAISGNNDPNDRFGSRTTFGDFNGDGLDDLVITAPQKDVNGIEDAGMMWVLPGLPQGMGTTNIATSFDLSMFIPNEYISSGDRWGEMVVSGDFNGDSFEDIAVSAPQSDIRNRNDVGQIVILYGSKDGLNPDDFQLINQSTRGIPDGSEMNDNWGLSLAEGDFNGDQLSDLAVGAPGEKYGFYASAGAVTIIYGSDQGLNPKTATRFHQDTPGLPGRNEENDRWASNLASGDFSQDGIDDLIVGSPNESIGAKQQSGSVTILYGSTNGISSQKSTRLHQGSFGIQDSNEAFDRWGSVLTTGDFNGDSKIDLVIGAPAEGSGTFFRTGSITIIPGTEGLLTSREAKTIHQDEIPLNLQISHADHWGDALGNLDINGDGKTDLLVASSAKSIGTQFDSGIITILWGTNEGITPERSTYLDQNIPGIPDDNKSMDYWGRLGTSSELTLERPPLGLITPSGINVVVMVELPQTTTSSIPQYIVRTPCGSSQRAIGGELIKDIQIVIDPGHGGIDGGAGYFGLQEHSVNLSVSEALQTELTSRGINSFLARSSNYHIPLATRGLYADHLQAKAMVSIHHNAPTIASSRHPGTEAFVQSNSNNSSRLGTLVYESVYEALDKFSWISWTSQYDAGVIRVLNNRGTDTYGMLSRPRTPTTLVELAYLANKAEANLIKSSEYLPAVSVAMADALEEYLTKPSEVSYPSSLRNFTAANAPGYNVCRDPDLGSPLFFDFEEDVLREALFANE
;
A
#
# COMPACT_ATOMS: atom_id res chain seq x y z
N MET A 1 69.27 -9.29 -57.45
CA MET A 1 68.94 -8.51 -56.25
C MET A 1 67.53 -7.94 -56.42
N ASN A 2 66.75 -8.46 -55.82
CA ASN A 2 65.96 -8.73 -54.75
C ASN A 2 64.45 -8.67 -55.06
N SER A 3 63.94 -9.84 -55.48
CA SER A 3 62.48 -9.99 -55.61
C SER A 3 61.76 -10.11 -54.26
N LYS A 4 62.44 -10.06 -53.14
CA LYS A 4 61.90 -10.16 -51.80
C LYS A 4 61.46 -8.79 -51.17
N ARG A 5 61.94 -7.70 -51.71
CA ARG A 5 61.49 -6.37 -51.18
C ARG A 5 60.22 -5.84 -51.84
N PHE A 6 59.87 -6.39 -53.03
CA PHE A 6 58.63 -5.99 -53.70
C PHE A 6 57.39 -6.74 -53.17
N LYS A 7 57.61 -7.94 -52.59
CA LYS A 7 56.47 -8.66 -51.94
C LYS A 7 56.15 -8.14 -50.56
N LEU A 8 57.02 -7.45 -49.85
CA LEU A 8 56.76 -6.89 -48.54
C LEU A 8 55.99 -5.54 -48.62
N LEU A 9 56.18 -4.77 -49.67
CA LEU A 9 55.44 -3.50 -49.90
C LEU A 9 54.06 -3.76 -50.45
N LEU A 10 53.83 -4.86 -51.17
CA LEU A 10 52.51 -5.24 -51.67
C LEU A 10 51.58 -5.82 -50.53
N SER A 11 52.20 -6.54 -49.59
CA SER A 11 51.42 -7.05 -48.40
C SER A 11 51.04 -5.98 -47.40
N SER A 12 51.82 -4.91 -47.24
CA SER A 12 51.46 -3.78 -46.36
C SER A 12 50.43 -2.87 -46.98
N LEU A 13 50.34 -2.76 -48.33
CA LEU A 13 49.26 -1.98 -48.94
C LEU A 13 47.96 -2.75 -48.99
N ILE A 14 47.93 -4.06 -49.05
CA ILE A 14 46.74 -4.88 -49.05
C ILE A 14 46.17 -4.96 -47.62
N VAL A 15 46.97 -4.92 -46.55
CA VAL A 15 46.54 -4.88 -45.17
C VAL A 15 46.00 -3.51 -44.81
N LEU A 16 46.53 -2.41 -45.39
CA LEU A 16 45.99 -1.06 -45.14
C LEU A 16 44.68 -0.81 -45.89
N SER A 17 44.47 -1.40 -47.06
CA SER A 17 43.19 -1.30 -47.82
C SER A 17 42.11 -2.21 -47.22
N SER A 18 42.43 -3.33 -46.63
CA SER A 18 41.46 -4.16 -45.90
C SER A 18 41.04 -3.57 -44.54
N PHE A 19 41.93 -2.79 -43.90
CA PHE A 19 41.57 -2.09 -42.68
C PHE A 19 40.70 -0.86 -42.93
N LEU A 20 40.82 -0.14 -44.05
CA LEU A 20 39.96 0.97 -44.45
C LEU A 20 38.63 0.49 -45.03
N LEU A 21 38.54 -0.72 -45.60
CA LEU A 21 37.30 -1.32 -46.05
C LEU A 21 36.50 -1.98 -44.88
N ALA A 22 37.19 -2.47 -43.86
CA ALA A 22 36.53 -2.99 -42.66
C ALA A 22 35.92 -1.89 -41.79
N THR A 23 36.56 -0.71 -41.73
CA THR A 23 35.97 0.43 -40.96
C THR A 23 34.83 1.15 -41.70
N HIS A 24 34.67 0.97 -43.04
CA HIS A 24 33.53 1.49 -43.78
C HIS A 24 32.36 0.49 -43.85
N SER A 25 32.59 -0.81 -43.71
CA SER A 25 31.54 -1.79 -43.62
C SER A 25 30.94 -1.90 -42.18
N GLN A 26 31.75 -1.64 -41.15
CA GLN A 26 31.20 -1.58 -39.78
C GLN A 26 30.40 -0.30 -39.53
N ALA A 27 30.67 0.81 -40.22
CA ALA A 27 29.84 2.03 -40.10
C ALA A 27 28.51 1.96 -40.88
N GLN A 28 28.27 0.90 -41.65
CA GLN A 28 27.01 0.67 -42.37
C GLN A 28 26.25 -0.57 -41.88
N GLU A 29 26.90 -1.44 -41.10
CA GLU A 29 26.22 -2.51 -40.35
C GLU A 29 25.77 -2.05 -38.98
N ASN A 30 26.32 -0.96 -38.40
CA ASN A 30 25.83 -0.37 -37.16
C ASN A 30 24.63 0.58 -37.35
N SER A 31 24.06 0.69 -38.54
CA SER A 31 22.81 1.44 -38.75
C SER A 31 21.61 0.53 -39.05
N THR A 32 21.79 -0.78 -38.98
CA THR A 32 20.67 -1.73 -39.11
C THR A 32 20.62 -2.79 -38.01
N ASN A 33 21.53 -2.73 -37.03
CA ASN A 33 21.51 -3.54 -35.81
C ASN A 33 21.46 -2.65 -34.53
N ALA A 34 20.86 -1.49 -34.61
CA ALA A 34 20.60 -0.63 -33.46
C ALA A 34 19.28 -1.02 -32.70
N PHE A 35 18.85 -2.27 -32.89
CA PHE A 35 17.65 -2.79 -32.20
C PHE A 35 17.93 -4.08 -31.43
N ASN A 36 19.16 -4.40 -31.04
CA ASN A 36 19.48 -5.53 -30.17
C ASN A 36 20.67 -5.27 -29.25
N GLU A 37 20.81 -4.08 -28.72
CA GLU A 37 21.37 -3.84 -27.41
C GLU A 37 20.29 -3.02 -26.70
N GLU A 38 19.25 -3.69 -26.23
CA GLU A 38 18.52 -3.21 -25.08
C GLU A 38 19.55 -2.75 -24.08
N SER A 39 19.46 -1.51 -23.67
CA SER A 39 20.23 -0.97 -22.57
C SER A 39 20.18 -2.00 -21.45
N THR A 40 21.31 -2.55 -21.06
CA THR A 40 21.45 -3.48 -19.95
C THR A 40 21.11 -2.84 -18.60
N LEU A 41 20.46 -1.69 -18.61
CA LEU A 41 19.86 -1.04 -17.46
C LEU A 41 18.51 -1.67 -17.21
N SER A 42 18.41 -2.53 -16.21
CA SER A 42 17.13 -2.93 -15.68
C SER A 42 16.61 -1.79 -14.80
N GLY A 43 15.53 -1.13 -15.19
CA GLY A 43 14.85 -0.06 -14.43
C GLY A 43 14.81 1.28 -15.19
N PRO A 44 13.94 2.22 -14.71
CA PRO A 44 13.76 3.50 -15.38
C PRO A 44 14.96 4.43 -15.23
N ASP A 45 15.26 5.21 -16.26
CA ASP A 45 16.22 6.32 -16.25
C ASP A 45 15.53 7.60 -16.73
N PHE A 46 14.87 8.28 -15.78
CA PHE A 46 14.07 9.48 -16.06
C PHE A 46 14.89 10.72 -16.38
N ASN A 47 16.17 10.71 -16.02
CA ASN A 47 17.05 11.85 -16.20
C ASN A 47 18.14 11.64 -17.26
N GLY A 48 18.30 10.43 -17.77
CA GLY A 48 19.24 10.05 -18.82
C GLY A 48 20.70 10.00 -18.33
N ASP A 49 20.95 9.76 -17.04
CA ASP A 49 22.28 9.72 -16.48
C ASP A 49 22.93 8.34 -16.52
N GLY A 50 22.18 7.32 -16.90
CA GLY A 50 22.61 5.94 -17.07
C GLY A 50 22.57 5.11 -15.78
N TYR A 51 21.88 5.55 -14.74
CA TYR A 51 21.65 4.81 -13.51
C TYR A 51 20.14 4.66 -13.29
N GLY A 52 19.72 3.48 -12.82
CA GLY A 52 18.31 3.21 -12.57
C GLY A 52 17.73 4.05 -11.44
N ASP A 53 16.57 4.66 -11.69
CA ASP A 53 15.83 5.48 -10.72
C ASP A 53 14.80 4.64 -9.96
N ILE A 54 14.59 4.93 -8.68
CA ILE A 54 13.64 4.19 -7.84
C ILE A 54 12.35 4.99 -7.68
N VAL A 55 11.22 4.37 -8.01
CA VAL A 55 9.88 4.95 -7.81
C VAL A 55 9.15 4.22 -6.68
N ILE A 56 8.68 4.97 -5.69
CA ILE A 56 8.07 4.42 -4.48
C ILE A 56 6.74 5.11 -4.19
N GLY A 57 5.67 4.34 -4.24
CA GLY A 57 4.34 4.82 -3.83
C GLY A 57 4.14 4.78 -2.32
N ALA A 58 3.43 5.77 -1.80
CA ALA A 58 2.97 5.91 -0.42
C ALA A 58 1.46 6.14 -0.42
N THR A 59 0.67 5.09 -0.60
CA THR A 59 -0.78 5.21 -0.84
C THR A 59 -1.57 5.71 0.37
N GLY A 60 -0.99 5.60 1.56
CA GLY A 60 -1.56 6.12 2.79
C GLY A 60 -1.21 7.57 3.09
N GLU A 61 -0.30 8.21 2.31
CA GLU A 61 0.20 9.55 2.57
C GLU A 61 -0.94 10.58 2.70
N ARG A 62 -0.70 11.57 3.56
CA ARG A 62 -1.70 12.57 3.92
C ARG A 62 -1.19 13.98 3.63
N PHE A 63 -2.03 14.79 3.01
CA PHE A 63 -1.77 16.22 2.80
C PHE A 63 -2.89 17.07 3.42
N GLY A 64 -2.53 17.87 4.44
CA GLY A 64 -3.50 18.64 5.20
C GLY A 64 -4.48 17.76 5.97
N ASP A 65 -5.78 17.96 5.76
CA ASP A 65 -6.86 17.17 6.38
C ASP A 65 -7.25 15.94 5.55
N ALA A 66 -6.78 15.85 4.31
CA ALA A 66 -7.12 14.74 3.43
C ALA A 66 -6.24 13.52 3.75
N ILE A 67 -6.85 12.40 4.09
CA ILE A 67 -6.20 11.14 4.42
C ILE A 67 -6.12 10.22 3.21
N ARG A 68 -5.07 9.39 3.12
CA ARG A 68 -4.89 8.43 2.02
C ARG A 68 -4.99 9.08 0.63
N THR A 69 -4.48 10.31 0.52
CA THR A 69 -4.42 11.00 -0.77
C THR A 69 -3.39 10.37 -1.68
N GLY A 70 -2.35 9.81 -1.05
CA GLY A 70 -1.22 9.17 -1.69
C GLY A 70 -0.15 10.14 -2.20
N ALA A 71 1.05 9.60 -2.36
CA ALA A 71 2.22 10.27 -2.91
C ALA A 71 3.14 9.28 -3.63
N VAL A 72 4.07 9.80 -4.41
CA VAL A 72 5.16 9.05 -5.04
C VAL A 72 6.48 9.74 -4.72
N THR A 73 7.45 8.98 -4.22
CA THR A 73 8.83 9.41 -4.06
C THR A 73 9.65 8.85 -5.21
N ILE A 74 10.41 9.70 -5.90
CA ILE A 74 11.41 9.28 -6.88
C ILE A 74 12.79 9.53 -6.26
N LEU A 75 13.65 8.52 -6.32
CA LEU A 75 15.06 8.60 -5.92
C LEU A 75 15.91 8.40 -7.18
N PHE A 76 16.66 9.44 -7.57
CA PHE A 76 17.51 9.37 -8.76
C PHE A 76 18.80 8.63 -8.47
N GLY A 77 19.13 7.65 -9.29
CA GLY A 77 20.32 6.80 -9.15
C GLY A 77 21.64 7.58 -9.06
N ASP A 78 22.67 7.01 -8.44
CA ASP A 78 24.02 7.60 -8.34
C ASP A 78 25.06 6.48 -8.12
N PRO A 79 26.13 6.46 -8.91
CA PRO A 79 27.14 5.39 -8.83
C PRO A 79 27.92 5.34 -7.52
N ASN A 80 27.88 6.42 -6.72
CA ASN A 80 28.67 6.56 -5.49
C ASN A 80 27.83 6.68 -4.22
N LYS A 81 26.52 6.78 -4.37
CA LYS A 81 25.54 6.92 -3.30
C LYS A 81 24.33 6.06 -3.63
N LEU A 82 23.46 5.90 -2.68
CA LEU A 82 22.20 5.19 -2.90
C LEU A 82 21.28 5.95 -3.89
N PHE A 83 21.32 7.28 -3.83
CA PHE A 83 20.64 8.18 -4.79
C PHE A 83 21.32 9.58 -4.75
N SER A 84 21.21 10.30 -5.87
CA SER A 84 21.77 11.67 -5.99
C SER A 84 20.85 12.73 -5.40
N GLU A 85 19.60 12.70 -5.81
CA GLU A 85 18.51 13.61 -5.47
C GLU A 85 17.22 12.82 -5.29
N SER A 86 16.21 13.45 -4.73
CA SER A 86 14.88 12.85 -4.59
C SER A 86 13.79 13.89 -4.72
N ILE A 87 12.64 13.50 -5.22
CA ILE A 87 11.45 14.34 -5.31
C ILE A 87 10.23 13.63 -4.73
N LEU A 88 9.30 14.42 -4.18
CA LEU A 88 8.00 13.95 -3.74
C LEU A 88 6.92 14.52 -4.67
N LEU A 89 6.15 13.64 -5.28
CA LEU A 89 5.03 13.98 -6.15
C LEU A 89 3.70 13.67 -5.45
N HIS A 90 2.75 14.57 -5.56
CA HIS A 90 1.37 14.37 -5.13
C HIS A 90 0.45 15.32 -5.91
N GLN A 91 -0.83 15.12 -5.90
CA GLN A 91 -1.79 15.90 -6.71
C GLN A 91 -1.82 17.41 -6.40
N GLY A 92 -1.21 17.86 -5.31
CA GLY A 92 -1.10 19.29 -4.94
C GLY A 92 0.13 20.01 -5.48
N VAL A 93 1.06 19.33 -6.18
CA VAL A 93 2.26 19.98 -6.75
C VAL A 93 1.97 20.53 -8.15
N LEU A 94 2.74 21.55 -8.57
CA LEU A 94 2.53 22.21 -9.86
C LEU A 94 2.62 21.27 -11.08
N ALA A 95 3.44 20.22 -10.97
CA ALA A 95 3.64 19.26 -12.03
C ALA A 95 2.44 18.31 -12.22
N ILE A 96 1.64 18.07 -11.18
CA ILE A 96 0.52 17.13 -11.18
C ILE A 96 -0.79 17.89 -11.07
N SER A 97 -1.66 17.74 -12.07
CA SER A 97 -2.99 18.35 -12.03
C SER A 97 -3.91 17.62 -11.04
N GLY A 98 -4.72 18.37 -10.30
CA GLY A 98 -5.71 17.82 -9.37
C GLY A 98 -5.60 18.36 -7.95
N ASN A 99 -6.43 17.84 -7.07
CA ASN A 99 -6.42 18.11 -5.64
C ASN A 99 -6.07 16.83 -4.89
N ASN A 100 -5.46 16.97 -3.73
CA ASN A 100 -5.31 15.87 -2.78
C ASN A 100 -6.68 15.59 -2.13
N ASP A 101 -7.51 14.78 -2.76
CA ASP A 101 -8.79 14.39 -2.20
C ASP A 101 -8.63 13.12 -1.32
N PRO A 102 -9.44 12.95 -0.27
CA PRO A 102 -9.31 11.79 0.62
C PRO A 102 -9.55 10.45 -0.11
N ASN A 103 -8.73 9.46 0.18
CA ASN A 103 -8.77 8.10 -0.36
C ASN A 103 -8.44 7.93 -1.84
N ASP A 104 -7.92 8.94 -2.54
CA ASP A 104 -7.51 8.83 -3.94
C ASP A 104 -6.41 7.78 -4.15
N ARG A 105 -5.55 7.60 -3.14
CA ARG A 105 -4.41 6.68 -3.18
C ARG A 105 -3.50 6.88 -4.38
N PHE A 106 -3.16 8.12 -4.71
CA PHE A 106 -2.18 8.45 -5.73
C PHE A 106 -0.86 7.69 -5.50
N GLY A 107 -0.30 7.09 -6.55
CA GLY A 107 0.86 6.19 -6.44
C GLY A 107 0.49 4.73 -6.12
N SER A 108 -0.76 4.31 -6.35
CA SER A 108 -1.18 2.91 -6.20
C SER A 108 -0.46 2.00 -7.17
N ARG A 109 -0.24 2.46 -8.39
CA ARG A 109 0.60 1.81 -9.41
C ARG A 109 1.45 2.83 -10.10
N THR A 110 2.62 2.40 -10.53
CA THR A 110 3.50 3.14 -11.41
C THR A 110 4.05 2.20 -12.47
N THR A 111 4.26 2.70 -13.68
CA THR A 111 5.04 2.07 -14.73
C THR A 111 5.82 3.16 -15.47
N PHE A 112 6.69 2.78 -16.36
CA PHE A 112 7.52 3.71 -17.11
C PHE A 112 7.72 3.22 -18.54
N GLY A 113 8.17 4.10 -19.41
CA GLY A 113 8.52 3.81 -20.79
C GLY A 113 8.73 5.07 -21.59
N ASP A 114 9.44 5.00 -22.71
CA ASP A 114 9.65 6.13 -23.60
C ASP A 114 8.45 6.28 -24.55
N PHE A 115 7.34 6.88 -24.03
CA PHE A 115 6.09 7.03 -24.79
C PHE A 115 6.19 8.12 -25.87
N ASN A 116 7.23 8.95 -25.84
CA ASN A 116 7.41 10.07 -26.76
C ASN A 116 8.61 9.93 -27.70
N GLY A 117 9.46 8.89 -27.54
CA GLY A 117 10.60 8.57 -28.39
C GLY A 117 11.76 9.54 -28.23
N ASP A 118 11.90 10.22 -27.06
CA ASP A 118 12.98 11.17 -26.83
C ASP A 118 14.23 10.54 -26.18
N GLY A 119 14.16 9.26 -25.83
CA GLY A 119 15.23 8.46 -25.26
C GLY A 119 15.34 8.57 -23.73
N LEU A 120 14.32 9.12 -23.09
CA LEU A 120 14.17 9.15 -21.63
C LEU A 120 12.87 8.45 -21.25
N ASP A 121 12.91 7.70 -20.16
CA ASP A 121 11.69 7.10 -19.64
C ASP A 121 10.73 8.16 -19.11
N ASP A 122 9.45 8.03 -19.46
CA ASP A 122 8.34 8.77 -18.91
C ASP A 122 7.72 8.00 -17.75
N LEU A 123 7.25 8.68 -16.70
CA LEU A 123 6.63 8.05 -15.54
C LEU A 123 5.11 8.10 -15.60
N VAL A 124 4.48 6.95 -15.46
CA VAL A 124 3.03 6.81 -15.26
C VAL A 124 2.73 6.61 -13.77
N ILE A 125 1.75 7.35 -13.26
CA ILE A 125 1.27 7.24 -11.87
C ILE A 125 -0.24 7.10 -11.89
N THR A 126 -0.80 6.14 -11.14
CA THR A 126 -2.25 5.95 -11.07
C THR A 126 -2.83 6.25 -9.69
N ALA A 127 -4.12 6.58 -9.68
CA ALA A 127 -4.97 6.71 -8.51
C ALA A 127 -6.33 6.06 -8.80
N PRO A 128 -6.46 4.73 -8.68
CA PRO A 128 -7.66 4.01 -9.08
C PRO A 128 -8.89 4.35 -8.22
N GLN A 129 -8.69 4.91 -7.04
CA GLN A 129 -9.79 5.37 -6.17
C GLN A 129 -10.08 6.86 -6.29
N LYS A 130 -9.56 7.54 -7.32
CA LYS A 130 -9.88 8.94 -7.59
C LYS A 130 -11.32 9.09 -8.08
N ASP A 131 -12.04 10.01 -7.44
CA ASP A 131 -13.35 10.43 -7.91
C ASP A 131 -13.21 11.30 -9.16
N VAL A 132 -13.91 10.95 -10.22
CA VAL A 132 -13.87 11.68 -11.51
C VAL A 132 -15.27 12.05 -11.95
N ASN A 133 -15.50 13.33 -12.26
CA ASN A 133 -16.80 13.84 -12.73
C ASN A 133 -17.98 13.52 -11.79
N GLY A 134 -17.73 13.33 -10.49
CA GLY A 134 -18.74 12.98 -9.48
C GLY A 134 -19.07 11.49 -9.43
N ILE A 135 -18.29 10.65 -10.10
CA ILE A 135 -18.33 9.18 -10.00
C ILE A 135 -17.25 8.77 -9.01
N GLU A 136 -17.65 8.10 -7.93
CA GLU A 136 -16.77 7.62 -6.85
C GLU A 136 -15.87 6.49 -7.36
N ASP A 137 -14.59 6.50 -6.97
CA ASP A 137 -13.60 5.47 -7.33
C ASP A 137 -13.57 5.13 -8.84
N ALA A 138 -13.73 6.13 -9.70
CA ALA A 138 -13.69 5.93 -11.16
C ALA A 138 -12.28 5.69 -11.68
N GLY A 139 -11.28 6.29 -11.02
CA GLY A 139 -9.87 6.15 -11.32
C GLY A 139 -9.31 7.15 -12.32
N MET A 140 -8.01 7.46 -12.14
CA MET A 140 -7.28 8.43 -12.96
C MET A 140 -5.79 8.05 -13.05
N MET A 141 -5.13 8.45 -14.13
CA MET A 141 -3.67 8.34 -14.26
C MET A 141 -3.04 9.64 -14.75
N TRP A 142 -1.75 9.78 -14.51
CA TRP A 142 -0.91 10.88 -14.99
C TRP A 142 0.35 10.31 -15.62
N VAL A 143 0.79 10.96 -16.72
CA VAL A 143 2.05 10.67 -17.40
C VAL A 143 2.95 11.88 -17.28
N LEU A 144 4.10 11.68 -16.66
CA LEU A 144 5.14 12.70 -16.44
C LEU A 144 6.30 12.43 -17.40
N PRO A 145 6.61 13.33 -18.35
CA PRO A 145 7.76 13.13 -19.23
C PRO A 145 9.10 13.13 -18.46
N GLY A 146 10.02 12.27 -18.90
CA GLY A 146 11.41 12.33 -18.50
C GLY A 146 12.10 13.62 -18.88
N LEU A 147 13.12 14.04 -18.16
CA LEU A 147 13.90 15.24 -18.46
C LEU A 147 15.33 15.16 -18.00
N PRO A 148 16.32 15.60 -18.82
CA PRO A 148 17.73 15.63 -18.42
C PRO A 148 18.07 16.45 -17.16
N GLN A 149 17.14 17.27 -16.66
CA GLN A 149 17.31 18.04 -15.43
C GLN A 149 16.55 17.43 -14.23
N GLY A 150 16.02 16.24 -14.38
CA GLY A 150 15.14 15.59 -13.42
C GLY A 150 13.67 16.01 -13.57
N MET A 151 12.77 15.16 -13.08
CA MET A 151 11.33 15.32 -13.18
C MET A 151 10.73 16.36 -12.21
N GLY A 152 9.53 16.85 -12.47
CA GLY A 152 8.67 17.51 -11.48
C GLY A 152 8.91 19.00 -11.24
N THR A 153 9.92 19.63 -11.86
CA THR A 153 10.23 21.05 -11.61
C THR A 153 9.55 22.02 -12.57
N THR A 154 9.32 21.61 -13.80
CA THR A 154 8.73 22.47 -14.85
C THR A 154 7.71 21.77 -15.73
N ASN A 155 7.56 20.46 -15.62
CA ASN A 155 6.67 19.67 -16.48
C ASN A 155 5.27 19.61 -15.89
N ILE A 156 4.29 19.72 -16.76
CA ILE A 156 2.90 19.45 -16.42
C ILE A 156 2.61 18.03 -16.90
N ALA A 157 2.27 17.14 -15.98
CA ALA A 157 1.81 15.81 -16.33
C ALA A 157 0.55 15.86 -17.19
N THR A 158 0.47 15.03 -18.19
CA THR A 158 -0.78 14.79 -18.93
C THR A 158 -1.62 13.83 -18.11
N SER A 159 -2.89 14.15 -17.87
CA SER A 159 -3.79 13.32 -17.09
C SER A 159 -4.84 12.67 -17.96
N PHE A 160 -5.19 11.43 -17.63
CA PHE A 160 -6.18 10.62 -18.33
C PHE A 160 -7.17 10.04 -17.34
N ASP A 161 -8.42 9.92 -17.76
CA ASP A 161 -9.47 9.20 -17.05
C ASP A 161 -10.37 8.45 -18.03
N LEU A 162 -11.14 7.48 -17.54
CA LEU A 162 -11.93 6.59 -18.37
C LEU A 162 -12.98 7.34 -19.21
N SER A 163 -13.42 8.54 -18.82
CA SER A 163 -14.41 9.33 -19.54
C SER A 163 -13.89 9.89 -20.88
N MET A 164 -12.58 9.85 -21.10
CA MET A 164 -11.98 10.19 -22.40
C MET A 164 -12.24 9.13 -23.47
N PHE A 165 -12.50 7.88 -23.07
CA PHE A 165 -12.58 6.71 -23.95
C PHE A 165 -14.00 6.15 -24.07
N ILE A 166 -14.82 6.28 -23.00
CA ILE A 166 -16.23 5.85 -23.01
C ILE A 166 -17.11 6.94 -22.40
N PRO A 167 -18.40 7.03 -22.83
CA PRO A 167 -19.35 7.97 -22.22
C PRO A 167 -19.53 7.72 -20.71
N ASN A 168 -19.63 8.82 -19.93
CA ASN A 168 -19.81 8.76 -18.47
C ASN A 168 -20.97 7.87 -18.01
N GLU A 169 -22.00 7.68 -18.83
CA GLU A 169 -23.15 6.80 -18.51
C GLU A 169 -22.80 5.31 -18.47
N TYR A 170 -21.59 4.93 -18.92
CA TYR A 170 -21.06 3.56 -18.86
C TYR A 170 -19.93 3.40 -17.84
N ILE A 171 -19.62 4.46 -17.08
CA ILE A 171 -18.66 4.42 -15.99
C ILE A 171 -19.45 4.25 -14.70
N SER A 172 -19.13 3.22 -13.95
CA SER A 172 -19.75 2.92 -12.65
C SER A 172 -18.87 3.36 -11.49
N SER A 173 -19.49 3.61 -10.35
CA SER A 173 -18.75 3.81 -9.09
C SER A 173 -17.98 2.54 -8.76
N GLY A 174 -16.68 2.67 -8.51
CA GLY A 174 -15.82 1.54 -8.21
C GLY A 174 -15.17 0.85 -9.42
N ASP A 175 -15.27 1.38 -10.64
CA ASP A 175 -14.61 0.81 -11.84
C ASP A 175 -13.09 0.74 -11.70
N ARG A 176 -12.50 1.67 -10.91
CA ARG A 176 -11.07 1.71 -10.55
C ARG A 176 -10.13 1.63 -11.75
N TRP A 177 -10.34 2.47 -12.76
CA TRP A 177 -9.42 2.56 -13.88
C TRP A 177 -8.02 2.98 -13.42
N GLY A 178 -6.98 2.27 -13.87
CA GLY A 178 -5.62 2.40 -13.36
C GLY A 178 -5.30 1.42 -12.20
N GLU A 179 -6.15 0.40 -11.96
CA GLU A 179 -5.85 -0.65 -10.96
C GLU A 179 -4.61 -1.45 -11.36
N MET A 180 -4.39 -1.73 -12.66
CA MET A 180 -3.15 -2.26 -13.21
C MET A 180 -2.74 -1.48 -14.45
N VAL A 181 -1.43 -1.36 -14.64
CA VAL A 181 -0.83 -0.73 -15.81
C VAL A 181 0.46 -1.46 -16.19
N VAL A 182 0.70 -1.64 -17.48
CA VAL A 182 1.94 -2.16 -18.04
C VAL A 182 2.26 -1.43 -19.34
N SER A 183 3.54 -1.24 -19.65
CA SER A 183 4.04 -0.65 -20.90
C SER A 183 4.61 -1.72 -21.84
N GLY A 184 4.67 -1.43 -23.12
CA GLY A 184 5.28 -2.27 -24.16
C GLY A 184 4.88 -1.80 -25.54
N ASP A 185 5.69 -2.09 -26.57
CA ASP A 185 5.40 -1.75 -27.96
C ASP A 185 4.45 -2.80 -28.59
N PHE A 186 3.13 -2.60 -28.40
CA PHE A 186 2.09 -3.53 -28.86
C PHE A 186 1.81 -3.44 -30.37
N ASN A 187 2.30 -2.36 -31.03
CA ASN A 187 2.02 -2.09 -32.42
C ASN A 187 3.27 -2.11 -33.34
N GLY A 188 4.48 -2.19 -32.78
CA GLY A 188 5.75 -2.30 -33.51
C GLY A 188 6.21 -0.98 -34.14
N ASP A 189 5.80 0.16 -33.61
CA ASP A 189 6.17 1.47 -34.15
C ASP A 189 7.39 2.11 -33.44
N SER A 190 7.94 1.41 -32.45
CA SER A 190 9.10 1.80 -31.63
C SER A 190 8.85 2.91 -30.63
N PHE A 191 7.60 3.26 -30.36
CA PHE A 191 7.19 4.00 -29.19
C PHE A 191 6.61 3.01 -28.18
N GLU A 192 6.90 3.21 -26.90
CA GLU A 192 6.21 2.45 -25.86
C GLU A 192 4.73 2.81 -25.83
N ASP A 193 3.89 1.81 -25.73
CA ASP A 193 2.45 1.90 -25.54
C ASP A 193 2.10 1.57 -24.07
N ILE A 194 0.86 1.79 -23.66
CA ILE A 194 0.40 1.47 -22.31
C ILE A 194 -0.93 0.74 -22.32
N ALA A 195 -1.03 -0.33 -21.55
CA ALA A 195 -2.28 -1.01 -21.24
C ALA A 195 -2.72 -0.66 -19.81
N VAL A 196 -3.93 -0.10 -19.66
CA VAL A 196 -4.50 0.36 -18.38
C VAL A 196 -5.81 -0.35 -18.09
N SER A 197 -5.91 -1.05 -16.97
CA SER A 197 -7.10 -1.82 -16.64
C SER A 197 -8.08 -1.09 -15.73
N ALA A 198 -9.35 -1.49 -15.84
CA ALA A 198 -10.45 -1.22 -14.92
C ALA A 198 -11.14 -2.56 -14.61
N PRO A 199 -10.56 -3.39 -13.70
CA PRO A 199 -11.02 -4.76 -13.51
C PRO A 199 -12.38 -4.89 -12.86
N GLN A 200 -12.88 -3.83 -12.23
CA GLN A 200 -14.21 -3.79 -11.61
C GLN A 200 -15.25 -3.09 -12.50
N SER A 201 -14.92 -2.81 -13.76
CA SER A 201 -15.87 -2.20 -14.68
C SER A 201 -17.11 -3.06 -14.92
N ASP A 202 -18.25 -2.39 -14.83
CA ASP A 202 -19.57 -2.97 -15.10
C ASP A 202 -19.87 -2.96 -16.61
N ILE A 203 -20.12 -4.12 -17.19
CA ILE A 203 -20.42 -4.24 -18.62
C ILE A 203 -21.78 -4.87 -18.84
N ARG A 204 -22.69 -4.12 -19.50
CA ARG A 204 -24.03 -4.63 -19.87
C ARG A 204 -24.83 -5.19 -18.70
N ASN A 205 -24.86 -4.51 -17.56
CA ASN A 205 -25.52 -4.90 -16.30
C ASN A 205 -24.91 -6.16 -15.65
N ARG A 206 -23.64 -6.42 -15.87
CA ARG A 206 -22.84 -7.40 -15.13
C ARG A 206 -21.78 -6.65 -14.39
N ASN A 207 -21.71 -6.87 -13.08
CA ASN A 207 -20.80 -6.19 -12.21
C ASN A 207 -19.42 -6.84 -12.26
N ASP A 208 -18.37 -6.01 -12.08
CA ASP A 208 -16.98 -6.43 -11.91
C ASP A 208 -16.48 -7.37 -13.03
N VAL A 209 -16.87 -7.09 -14.27
CA VAL A 209 -16.43 -7.86 -15.43
C VAL A 209 -14.99 -7.58 -15.78
N GLY A 210 -14.65 -6.29 -15.86
CA GLY A 210 -13.34 -5.78 -16.25
C GLY A 210 -13.19 -5.42 -17.73
N GLN A 211 -12.34 -4.41 -17.97
CA GLN A 211 -11.95 -3.93 -19.29
C GLN A 211 -10.56 -3.30 -19.27
N ILE A 212 -9.95 -3.14 -20.42
CA ILE A 212 -8.62 -2.57 -20.60
C ILE A 212 -8.68 -1.51 -21.70
N VAL A 213 -8.02 -0.38 -21.48
CA VAL A 213 -7.73 0.63 -22.51
C VAL A 213 -6.25 0.53 -22.84
N ILE A 214 -5.94 0.40 -24.12
CA ILE A 214 -4.59 0.51 -24.64
C ILE A 214 -4.45 1.91 -25.28
N LEU A 215 -3.41 2.66 -24.90
CA LEU A 215 -3.04 3.93 -25.47
C LEU A 215 -1.71 3.77 -26.19
N TYR A 216 -1.67 4.23 -27.43
CA TYR A 216 -0.47 4.12 -28.26
C TYR A 216 0.45 5.33 -28.08
N GLY A 217 1.76 5.05 -27.99
CA GLY A 217 2.80 6.06 -27.97
C GLY A 217 2.94 6.78 -29.31
N SER A 218 3.56 7.91 -29.30
CA SER A 218 3.87 8.67 -30.50
C SER A 218 4.89 9.78 -30.18
N LYS A 219 5.53 10.36 -31.19
CA LYS A 219 6.43 11.51 -31.01
C LYS A 219 5.86 12.69 -30.18
N ASP A 220 4.56 12.73 -29.95
CA ASP A 220 3.88 13.74 -29.12
C ASP A 220 3.42 13.15 -27.77
N GLY A 221 3.87 11.92 -27.43
CA GLY A 221 3.46 11.13 -26.26
C GLY A 221 2.17 10.35 -26.49
N LEU A 222 1.53 9.87 -25.42
CA LEU A 222 0.30 9.10 -25.48
C LEU A 222 -0.88 9.96 -26.00
N ASN A 223 -1.62 9.43 -26.96
CA ASN A 223 -2.72 10.13 -27.60
C ASN A 223 -4.08 9.53 -27.21
N PRO A 224 -4.98 10.27 -26.53
CA PRO A 224 -6.30 9.75 -26.15
C PRO A 224 -7.25 9.54 -27.36
N ASP A 225 -6.94 10.11 -28.52
CA ASP A 225 -7.72 9.89 -29.74
C ASP A 225 -7.34 8.61 -30.49
N ASP A 226 -6.21 7.99 -30.13
CA ASP A 226 -5.74 6.72 -30.70
C ASP A 226 -5.62 5.67 -29.59
N PHE A 227 -6.67 4.88 -29.43
CA PHE A 227 -6.80 3.90 -28.36
C PHE A 227 -7.52 2.63 -28.79
N GLN A 228 -7.33 1.58 -28.05
CA GLN A 228 -8.08 0.34 -28.16
C GLN A 228 -8.81 0.04 -26.84
N LEU A 229 -10.10 -0.31 -26.89
CA LEU A 229 -10.88 -0.75 -25.74
C LEU A 229 -11.19 -2.25 -25.90
N ILE A 230 -10.70 -3.05 -24.97
CA ILE A 230 -10.85 -4.51 -25.01
C ILE A 230 -11.49 -5.00 -23.70
N ASN A 231 -12.41 -5.97 -23.81
CA ASN A 231 -12.97 -6.75 -22.71
C ASN A 231 -13.33 -8.17 -23.20
N GLN A 232 -13.72 -9.05 -22.31
CA GLN A 232 -14.05 -10.44 -22.68
C GLN A 232 -15.21 -10.55 -23.69
N SER A 233 -16.07 -9.54 -23.84
CA SER A 233 -17.10 -9.49 -24.89
C SER A 233 -16.58 -9.00 -26.24
N THR A 234 -15.32 -8.56 -26.35
CA THR A 234 -14.71 -8.13 -27.61
C THR A 234 -14.62 -9.30 -28.56
N ARG A 235 -15.02 -9.08 -29.81
CA ARG A 235 -15.07 -10.16 -30.81
C ARG A 235 -13.66 -10.72 -31.07
N GLY A 236 -13.47 -11.97 -30.73
CA GLY A 236 -12.22 -12.69 -30.91
C GLY A 236 -11.62 -13.16 -29.60
N ILE A 237 -11.87 -12.44 -28.51
CA ILE A 237 -11.49 -12.89 -27.17
C ILE A 237 -12.23 -14.20 -26.86
N PRO A 238 -11.49 -15.27 -26.48
CA PRO A 238 -12.11 -16.52 -26.07
C PRO A 238 -12.88 -16.33 -24.75
N ASP A 239 -14.10 -16.86 -24.69
CA ASP A 239 -15.04 -16.71 -23.60
C ASP A 239 -15.88 -15.42 -23.68
N GLY A 240 -16.70 -15.20 -22.66
CA GLY A 240 -17.60 -14.06 -22.58
C GLY A 240 -17.59 -13.44 -21.19
N SER A 241 -17.82 -12.14 -21.13
CA SER A 241 -17.91 -11.41 -19.88
C SER A 241 -18.94 -12.02 -18.93
N GLU A 242 -18.53 -12.36 -17.72
CA GLU A 242 -19.38 -12.84 -16.62
C GLU A 242 -19.25 -11.89 -15.41
N MET A 243 -20.10 -12.07 -14.40
CA MET A 243 -20.04 -11.23 -13.19
C MET A 243 -18.86 -11.67 -12.32
N ASN A 244 -18.12 -10.70 -11.77
CA ASN A 244 -16.98 -10.87 -10.88
C ASN A 244 -15.77 -11.59 -11.51
N ASP A 245 -15.63 -11.58 -12.85
CA ASP A 245 -14.45 -12.13 -13.50
C ASP A 245 -13.20 -11.33 -13.16
N ASN A 246 -13.35 -10.03 -12.91
CA ASN A 246 -12.26 -9.09 -12.63
C ASN A 246 -11.16 -9.18 -13.70
N TRP A 247 -11.54 -9.25 -14.98
CA TRP A 247 -10.61 -9.34 -16.10
C TRP A 247 -9.73 -8.08 -16.20
N GLY A 248 -8.44 -8.26 -16.16
CA GLY A 248 -7.47 -7.17 -16.05
C GLY A 248 -7.00 -6.88 -14.61
N LEU A 249 -7.34 -7.75 -13.62
CA LEU A 249 -6.81 -7.59 -12.25
C LEU A 249 -5.29 -7.81 -12.18
N SER A 250 -4.73 -8.56 -13.12
CA SER A 250 -3.29 -8.68 -13.34
C SER A 250 -2.99 -8.56 -14.82
N LEU A 251 -1.86 -7.93 -15.15
CA LEU A 251 -1.35 -7.76 -16.50
C LEU A 251 0.13 -8.14 -16.52
N ALA A 252 0.60 -8.69 -17.64
CA ALA A 252 2.03 -8.81 -17.96
C ALA A 252 2.20 -8.64 -19.47
N GLU A 253 3.26 -7.95 -19.88
CA GLU A 253 3.68 -7.84 -21.25
C GLU A 253 4.82 -8.83 -21.54
N GLY A 254 5.11 -9.09 -22.81
CA GLY A 254 6.25 -9.90 -23.29
C GLY A 254 6.00 -10.40 -24.70
N ASP A 255 7.07 -10.72 -25.40
CA ASP A 255 7.01 -11.35 -26.74
C ASP A 255 6.79 -12.86 -26.60
N PHE A 256 5.54 -13.29 -26.37
CA PHE A 256 5.19 -14.70 -26.14
C PHE A 256 5.17 -15.57 -27.40
N ASN A 257 5.34 -14.93 -28.56
CA ASN A 257 5.28 -15.64 -29.85
C ASN A 257 6.56 -15.50 -30.71
N GLY A 258 7.53 -14.68 -30.30
CA GLY A 258 8.82 -14.48 -30.95
C GLY A 258 8.74 -13.65 -32.24
N ASP A 259 7.75 -12.74 -32.35
CA ASP A 259 7.57 -11.87 -33.51
C ASP A 259 8.13 -10.46 -33.29
N GLN A 260 8.73 -10.19 -32.11
CA GLN A 260 9.33 -8.92 -31.69
C GLN A 260 8.30 -7.79 -31.42
N LEU A 261 7.06 -8.14 -31.22
CA LEU A 261 6.03 -7.22 -30.74
C LEU A 261 5.66 -7.61 -29.31
N SER A 262 5.41 -6.63 -28.46
CA SER A 262 4.86 -6.92 -27.14
C SER A 262 3.47 -7.52 -27.24
N ASP A 263 3.26 -8.64 -26.58
CA ASP A 263 1.97 -9.30 -26.40
C ASP A 263 1.45 -8.95 -24.99
N LEU A 264 0.15 -9.11 -24.74
CA LEU A 264 -0.46 -8.82 -23.44
C LEU A 264 -1.12 -10.06 -22.83
N ALA A 265 -0.65 -10.46 -21.65
CA ALA A 265 -1.32 -11.45 -20.80
C ALA A 265 -2.25 -10.73 -19.80
N VAL A 266 -3.51 -11.18 -19.73
CA VAL A 266 -4.58 -10.57 -18.95
C VAL A 266 -5.19 -11.60 -18.02
N GLY A 267 -5.04 -11.40 -16.71
CA GLY A 267 -5.60 -12.26 -15.68
C GLY A 267 -7.06 -11.93 -15.34
N ALA A 268 -7.84 -12.97 -15.12
CA ALA A 268 -9.22 -12.92 -14.65
C ALA A 268 -9.36 -13.90 -13.46
N PRO A 269 -8.86 -13.55 -12.27
CA PRO A 269 -8.86 -14.48 -11.13
C PRO A 269 -10.25 -14.76 -10.56
N GLY A 270 -11.24 -13.93 -10.88
CA GLY A 270 -12.63 -14.18 -10.54
C GLY A 270 -13.37 -15.13 -11.48
N GLU A 271 -12.75 -15.49 -12.59
CA GLU A 271 -13.33 -16.33 -13.66
C GLU A 271 -13.85 -17.67 -13.13
N LYS A 272 -15.07 -18.00 -13.50
CA LYS A 272 -15.73 -19.23 -13.09
C LYS A 272 -15.56 -20.33 -14.14
N TYR A 273 -15.15 -21.52 -13.73
CA TYR A 273 -15.07 -22.67 -14.61
C TYR A 273 -15.95 -23.84 -14.14
N GLY A 274 -17.02 -24.09 -14.86
CA GLY A 274 -18.00 -25.13 -14.49
C GLY A 274 -18.72 -24.80 -13.18
N PHE A 275 -18.46 -25.55 -12.12
CA PHE A 275 -19.04 -25.35 -10.78
C PHE A 275 -18.09 -24.59 -9.84
N TYR A 276 -16.83 -24.38 -10.23
CA TYR A 276 -15.80 -23.74 -9.41
C TYR A 276 -15.85 -22.23 -9.62
N ALA A 277 -16.32 -21.49 -8.61
CA ALA A 277 -16.29 -20.03 -8.61
C ALA A 277 -14.86 -19.57 -8.40
N SER A 278 -14.48 -18.45 -9.02
CA SER A 278 -13.15 -17.83 -8.89
C SER A 278 -12.00 -18.85 -9.06
N ALA A 279 -12.13 -19.79 -9.99
CA ALA A 279 -11.04 -20.70 -10.34
C ALA A 279 -9.89 -19.97 -11.04
N GLY A 280 -10.23 -18.95 -11.83
CA GLY A 280 -9.31 -18.08 -12.52
C GLY A 280 -8.89 -18.54 -13.91
N ALA A 281 -8.53 -17.56 -14.75
CA ALA A 281 -8.03 -17.78 -16.11
C ALA A 281 -7.06 -16.67 -16.53
N VAL A 282 -6.25 -16.92 -17.55
CA VAL A 282 -5.45 -15.92 -18.25
C VAL A 282 -5.77 -15.92 -19.73
N THR A 283 -5.87 -14.72 -20.30
CA THR A 283 -6.04 -14.52 -21.75
C THR A 283 -4.77 -13.87 -22.30
N ILE A 284 -4.18 -14.43 -23.34
CA ILE A 284 -3.05 -13.84 -24.06
C ILE A 284 -3.59 -13.19 -25.34
N ILE A 285 -3.25 -11.94 -25.57
CA ILE A 285 -3.63 -11.17 -26.75
C ILE A 285 -2.34 -10.76 -27.44
N TYR A 286 -2.12 -11.26 -28.65
CA TYR A 286 -0.87 -11.03 -29.38
C TYR A 286 -0.86 -9.66 -30.06
N GLY A 287 0.33 -9.02 -30.07
CA GLY A 287 0.61 -7.77 -30.79
C GLY A 287 0.46 -7.93 -32.29
N SER A 288 0.37 -6.83 -32.99
CA SER A 288 0.38 -6.77 -34.47
C SER A 288 0.66 -5.31 -34.90
N ASP A 289 0.99 -5.11 -36.19
CA ASP A 289 1.15 -3.78 -36.80
C ASP A 289 -0.09 -2.85 -36.71
N GLN A 290 -1.14 -3.30 -36.07
CA GLN A 290 -2.38 -2.54 -35.79
C GLN A 290 -2.70 -2.53 -34.29
N GLY A 291 -1.74 -2.81 -33.42
CA GLY A 291 -1.90 -2.99 -32.00
C GLY A 291 -2.36 -4.39 -31.62
N LEU A 292 -2.84 -4.57 -30.39
CA LEU A 292 -3.27 -5.87 -29.88
C LEU A 292 -4.39 -6.49 -30.75
N ASN A 293 -4.25 -7.77 -31.10
CA ASN A 293 -5.19 -8.47 -31.99
C ASN A 293 -6.09 -9.47 -31.22
N PRO A 294 -7.32 -9.09 -30.84
CA PRO A 294 -8.23 -9.98 -30.12
C PRO A 294 -8.59 -11.28 -30.86
N LYS A 295 -8.43 -11.33 -32.21
CA LYS A 295 -8.81 -12.50 -33.01
C LYS A 295 -7.82 -13.65 -32.91
N THR A 296 -6.59 -13.39 -32.47
CA THR A 296 -5.56 -14.39 -32.26
C THR A 296 -5.44 -14.78 -30.79
N ALA A 297 -6.21 -14.15 -29.92
CA ALA A 297 -6.15 -14.36 -28.49
C ALA A 297 -6.36 -15.85 -28.11
N THR A 298 -5.59 -16.27 -27.12
CA THR A 298 -5.69 -17.62 -26.53
C THR A 298 -6.03 -17.51 -25.04
N ARG A 299 -6.65 -18.56 -24.49
CA ARG A 299 -7.04 -18.58 -23.07
C ARG A 299 -6.57 -19.87 -22.41
N PHE A 300 -6.12 -19.74 -21.17
CA PHE A 300 -5.68 -20.84 -20.32
C PHE A 300 -6.36 -20.77 -18.96
N HIS A 301 -6.59 -21.95 -18.38
CA HIS A 301 -7.03 -22.18 -17.00
C HIS A 301 -6.44 -23.52 -16.53
N GLN A 302 -6.46 -23.81 -15.24
CA GLN A 302 -5.73 -24.97 -14.69
C GLN A 302 -6.19 -26.34 -15.26
N ASP A 303 -7.43 -26.49 -15.75
CA ASP A 303 -7.87 -27.70 -16.47
C ASP A 303 -7.51 -27.71 -17.97
N THR A 304 -6.78 -26.72 -18.48
CA THR A 304 -6.32 -26.76 -19.89
C THR A 304 -5.43 -27.98 -20.10
N PRO A 305 -5.69 -28.81 -21.14
CA PRO A 305 -4.92 -30.03 -21.37
C PRO A 305 -3.43 -29.75 -21.51
N GLY A 306 -2.61 -30.38 -20.69
CA GLY A 306 -1.17 -30.18 -20.63
C GLY A 306 -0.69 -29.37 -19.44
N LEU A 307 -1.56 -28.58 -18.80
CA LEU A 307 -1.22 -27.86 -17.58
C LEU A 307 -1.22 -28.78 -16.37
N PRO A 308 -0.31 -28.58 -15.41
CA PRO A 308 -0.35 -29.24 -14.11
C PRO A 308 -1.33 -28.52 -13.18
N GLY A 309 -2.11 -29.25 -12.44
CA GLY A 309 -3.12 -28.69 -11.53
C GLY A 309 -4.54 -29.08 -11.96
N ARG A 310 -5.50 -28.44 -11.35
CA ARG A 310 -6.93 -28.52 -11.68
C ARG A 310 -7.61 -27.26 -11.19
N ASN A 311 -8.70 -26.86 -11.84
CA ASN A 311 -9.57 -25.81 -11.33
C ASN A 311 -10.22 -26.26 -10.01
N GLU A 312 -10.03 -25.48 -8.97
CA GLU A 312 -10.71 -25.62 -7.68
C GLU A 312 -11.41 -24.30 -7.32
N GLU A 313 -12.30 -24.35 -6.33
CA GLU A 313 -13.06 -23.16 -5.95
C GLU A 313 -12.15 -22.18 -5.20
N ASN A 314 -12.15 -20.91 -5.63
CA ASN A 314 -11.37 -19.82 -5.04
C ASN A 314 -9.84 -19.90 -5.19
N ASP A 315 -9.31 -20.71 -6.10
CA ASP A 315 -7.86 -20.75 -6.38
C ASP A 315 -7.35 -19.42 -6.90
N ARG A 316 -8.23 -18.67 -7.58
CA ARG A 316 -7.90 -17.36 -8.15
C ARG A 316 -6.62 -17.39 -9.01
N TRP A 317 -6.48 -18.44 -9.84
CA TRP A 317 -5.37 -18.58 -10.78
C TRP A 317 -5.28 -17.36 -11.68
N ALA A 318 -4.06 -16.87 -11.96
CA ALA A 318 -3.78 -15.60 -12.59
C ALA A 318 -4.16 -14.36 -11.74
N SER A 319 -4.03 -14.46 -10.40
CA SER A 319 -4.06 -13.29 -9.54
C SER A 319 -2.84 -12.39 -9.74
N ASN A 320 -1.71 -12.97 -10.16
CA ASN A 320 -0.45 -12.29 -10.45
C ASN A 320 0.20 -12.88 -11.69
N LEU A 321 0.85 -12.05 -12.48
CA LEU A 321 1.53 -12.43 -13.71
C LEU A 321 2.93 -11.81 -13.72
N ALA A 322 3.88 -12.48 -14.35
CA ALA A 322 5.19 -11.96 -14.70
C ALA A 322 5.67 -12.65 -15.98
N SER A 323 6.60 -12.06 -16.70
CA SER A 323 7.14 -12.54 -17.97
C SER A 323 8.67 -12.55 -17.98
N GLY A 324 9.25 -13.25 -18.92
CA GLY A 324 10.68 -13.29 -19.21
C GLY A 324 11.09 -14.59 -19.90
N ASP A 325 12.19 -14.56 -20.63
CA ASP A 325 12.74 -15.74 -21.34
C ASP A 325 13.49 -16.66 -20.36
N PHE A 326 12.75 -17.49 -19.62
CA PHE A 326 13.32 -18.48 -18.69
C PHE A 326 13.87 -19.72 -19.40
N SER A 327 13.44 -19.95 -20.64
CA SER A 327 13.85 -21.08 -21.43
C SER A 327 15.11 -20.80 -22.27
N GLN A 328 15.50 -19.54 -22.42
CA GLN A 328 16.59 -19.01 -23.20
C GLN A 328 16.48 -19.38 -24.70
N ASP A 329 15.28 -19.35 -25.22
CA ASP A 329 15.01 -19.58 -26.64
C ASP A 329 14.73 -18.29 -27.41
N GLY A 330 14.79 -17.14 -26.76
CA GLY A 330 14.54 -15.81 -27.31
C GLY A 330 13.08 -15.46 -27.42
N ILE A 331 12.20 -16.19 -26.72
CA ILE A 331 10.74 -15.97 -26.65
C ILE A 331 10.34 -15.93 -25.19
N ASP A 332 9.57 -14.92 -24.81
CA ASP A 332 9.16 -14.77 -23.41
C ASP A 332 8.22 -15.87 -22.96
N ASP A 333 8.42 -16.29 -21.72
CA ASP A 333 7.60 -17.24 -20.98
C ASP A 333 6.69 -16.48 -20.00
N LEU A 334 5.56 -17.07 -19.62
CA LEU A 334 4.60 -16.48 -18.70
C LEU A 334 4.58 -17.21 -17.36
N ILE A 335 4.73 -16.48 -16.26
CA ILE A 335 4.55 -16.97 -14.91
C ILE A 335 3.16 -16.58 -14.42
N VAL A 336 2.41 -17.56 -13.93
CA VAL A 336 1.03 -17.36 -13.45
C VAL A 336 0.96 -17.71 -11.97
N GLY A 337 0.71 -16.73 -11.12
CA GLY A 337 0.55 -16.86 -9.68
C GLY A 337 -0.86 -17.30 -9.29
N SER A 338 -0.93 -18.17 -8.30
CA SER A 338 -2.17 -18.65 -7.68
C SER A 338 -1.98 -18.69 -6.17
N PRO A 339 -2.03 -17.54 -5.49
CA PRO A 339 -1.73 -17.47 -4.05
C PRO A 339 -2.77 -18.17 -3.19
N ASN A 340 -3.97 -18.39 -3.70
CA ASN A 340 -5.05 -19.07 -2.98
C ASN A 340 -5.09 -20.58 -3.24
N GLU A 341 -4.23 -21.11 -4.08
CA GLU A 341 -4.13 -22.55 -4.38
C GLU A 341 -3.83 -23.36 -3.12
N SER A 342 -4.54 -24.46 -2.93
CA SER A 342 -4.35 -25.37 -1.80
C SER A 342 -3.49 -26.56 -2.18
N ILE A 343 -2.38 -26.80 -1.49
CA ILE A 343 -1.49 -27.94 -1.75
C ILE A 343 -1.76 -29.06 -0.74
N GLY A 344 -2.52 -30.05 -1.16
CA GLY A 344 -2.96 -31.14 -0.28
C GLY A 344 -3.93 -30.63 0.79
N ALA A 345 -3.55 -30.75 2.07
CA ALA A 345 -4.35 -30.26 3.21
C ALA A 345 -3.99 -28.81 3.60
N LYS A 346 -3.04 -28.20 2.91
CA LYS A 346 -2.58 -26.82 3.23
C LYS A 346 -3.36 -25.85 2.36
N GLN A 347 -4.36 -25.21 2.97
CA GLN A 347 -5.22 -24.24 2.29
C GLN A 347 -4.42 -22.99 1.94
N GLN A 348 -4.69 -22.40 0.77
CA GLN A 348 -4.11 -21.13 0.34
C GLN A 348 -2.57 -21.03 0.55
N SER A 349 -1.86 -22.16 0.47
CA SER A 349 -0.40 -22.16 0.58
C SER A 349 0.26 -21.53 -0.66
N GLY A 350 -0.46 -21.53 -1.78
CA GLY A 350 -0.05 -20.88 -3.01
C GLY A 350 0.78 -21.74 -3.94
N SER A 351 0.78 -21.36 -5.20
CA SER A 351 1.61 -21.96 -6.25
C SER A 351 1.85 -20.98 -7.39
N VAL A 352 2.83 -21.27 -8.23
CA VAL A 352 3.03 -20.61 -9.53
C VAL A 352 3.06 -21.64 -10.64
N THR A 353 2.56 -21.28 -11.81
CA THR A 353 2.60 -22.10 -13.02
C THR A 353 3.41 -21.37 -14.08
N ILE A 354 4.40 -22.04 -14.68
CA ILE A 354 5.22 -21.51 -15.77
C ILE A 354 4.66 -22.05 -17.07
N LEU A 355 4.32 -21.16 -17.99
CA LEU A 355 3.86 -21.43 -19.33
C LEU A 355 4.92 -20.96 -20.31
N TYR A 356 5.43 -21.85 -21.16
CA TYR A 356 6.52 -21.52 -22.06
C TYR A 356 6.01 -20.93 -23.37
N GLY A 357 6.67 -19.86 -23.82
CA GLY A 357 6.48 -19.26 -25.13
C GLY A 357 6.94 -20.17 -26.27
N SER A 358 6.51 -19.87 -27.46
CA SER A 358 6.96 -20.53 -28.69
C SER A 358 6.55 -19.73 -29.91
N THR A 359 7.16 -19.97 -31.07
CA THR A 359 6.76 -19.35 -32.34
C THR A 359 5.28 -19.55 -32.75
N ASN A 360 4.49 -20.22 -31.94
CA ASN A 360 3.04 -20.35 -32.08
C ASN A 360 2.28 -19.73 -30.89
N GLY A 361 2.96 -18.94 -30.09
CA GLY A 361 2.46 -18.35 -28.85
C GLY A 361 2.64 -19.26 -27.64
N ILE A 362 2.04 -18.85 -26.51
CA ILE A 362 2.10 -19.59 -25.25
C ILE A 362 1.59 -21.01 -25.41
N SER A 363 2.32 -21.95 -24.82
CA SER A 363 2.02 -23.39 -24.89
C SER A 363 1.69 -23.96 -23.52
N SER A 364 0.61 -24.74 -23.42
CA SER A 364 0.32 -25.55 -22.23
C SER A 364 1.23 -26.80 -22.13
N GLN A 365 1.97 -27.12 -23.18
CA GLN A 365 2.88 -28.27 -23.19
C GLN A 365 4.17 -27.92 -22.47
N LYS A 366 4.74 -28.86 -21.72
CA LYS A 366 5.95 -28.69 -20.92
C LYS A 366 5.81 -27.72 -19.73
N SER A 367 4.61 -27.18 -19.47
CA SER A 367 4.36 -26.29 -18.33
C SER A 367 4.82 -26.92 -17.00
N THR A 368 5.29 -26.08 -16.09
CA THR A 368 5.78 -26.50 -14.78
C THR A 368 4.97 -25.80 -13.69
N ARG A 369 4.59 -26.54 -12.64
CA ARG A 369 3.99 -25.96 -11.44
C ARG A 369 4.95 -26.09 -10.27
N LEU A 370 5.16 -25.01 -9.56
CA LEU A 370 5.99 -24.92 -8.36
C LEU A 370 5.16 -24.43 -7.16
N HIS A 371 5.56 -24.87 -5.97
CA HIS A 371 5.05 -24.44 -4.68
C HIS A 371 6.18 -24.61 -3.64
N GLN A 372 6.07 -24.07 -2.44
CA GLN A 372 7.13 -24.12 -1.42
C GLN A 372 7.63 -25.54 -1.12
N GLY A 373 6.80 -26.55 -1.18
CA GLY A 373 7.19 -27.95 -1.03
C GLY A 373 7.82 -28.60 -2.30
N SER A 374 8.13 -27.84 -3.37
CA SER A 374 8.77 -28.37 -4.56
C SER A 374 10.23 -28.72 -4.31
N PHE A 375 10.73 -29.75 -5.01
CA PHE A 375 12.10 -30.21 -4.82
C PHE A 375 13.11 -29.09 -5.10
N GLY A 376 13.97 -28.80 -4.14
CA GLY A 376 14.99 -27.76 -4.21
C GLY A 376 14.65 -26.48 -3.44
N ILE A 377 13.39 -26.16 -3.25
CA ILE A 377 12.95 -25.05 -2.39
C ILE A 377 13.18 -25.47 -0.92
N GLN A 378 13.88 -24.62 -0.17
CA GLN A 378 14.23 -24.91 1.23
C GLN A 378 13.17 -24.35 2.18
N ASP A 379 11.92 -24.71 1.90
CA ASP A 379 10.77 -24.31 2.67
C ASP A 379 9.69 -25.40 2.62
N SER A 380 8.57 -25.22 3.29
CA SER A 380 7.45 -26.15 3.30
C SER A 380 6.14 -25.40 3.06
N ASN A 381 5.17 -26.02 2.39
CA ASN A 381 3.85 -25.45 2.28
C ASN A 381 3.22 -25.36 3.67
N GLU A 382 2.93 -24.19 4.13
CA GLU A 382 2.06 -23.90 5.24
C GLU A 382 0.71 -23.40 4.75
N ALA A 383 -0.29 -23.41 5.63
CA ALA A 383 -1.56 -22.85 5.24
C ALA A 383 -1.51 -21.31 5.28
N PHE A 384 -1.99 -20.68 4.24
CA PHE A 384 -2.15 -19.22 4.08
C PHE A 384 -0.87 -18.43 3.89
N ASP A 385 0.24 -19.05 3.52
CA ASP A 385 1.47 -18.37 3.14
C ASP A 385 1.27 -17.54 1.88
N ARG A 386 0.34 -17.96 1.03
CA ARG A 386 0.00 -17.27 -0.22
C ARG A 386 1.21 -17.08 -1.12
N TRP A 387 2.07 -18.09 -1.21
CA TRP A 387 3.24 -18.08 -2.09
C TRP A 387 2.81 -17.87 -3.55
N GLY A 388 3.46 -16.96 -4.26
CA GLY A 388 3.02 -16.50 -5.58
C GLY A 388 2.09 -15.28 -5.53
N SER A 389 1.99 -14.61 -4.39
CA SER A 389 1.24 -13.36 -4.25
C SER A 389 1.88 -12.19 -4.99
N VAL A 390 3.20 -12.19 -5.11
CA VAL A 390 3.98 -11.17 -5.80
C VAL A 390 5.06 -11.87 -6.61
N LEU A 391 5.34 -11.38 -7.81
CA LEU A 391 6.31 -11.94 -8.75
C LEU A 391 7.16 -10.82 -9.31
N THR A 392 8.46 -11.06 -9.48
CA THR A 392 9.36 -10.23 -10.29
C THR A 392 10.46 -11.08 -10.90
N THR A 393 11.13 -10.54 -11.90
CA THR A 393 12.13 -11.24 -12.69
C THR A 393 13.38 -10.37 -12.86
N GLY A 394 14.53 -10.93 -13.11
CA GLY A 394 15.77 -10.16 -13.35
C GLY A 394 17.00 -11.06 -13.35
N ASP A 395 18.11 -10.58 -13.88
CA ASP A 395 19.40 -11.25 -13.78
C ASP A 395 20.16 -10.78 -12.53
N PHE A 396 19.82 -11.38 -11.36
CA PHE A 396 20.38 -10.97 -10.06
C PHE A 396 21.80 -11.49 -9.83
N ASN A 397 22.28 -12.39 -10.70
CA ASN A 397 23.60 -13.00 -10.55
C ASN A 397 24.58 -12.60 -11.68
N GLY A 398 24.13 -11.91 -12.71
CA GLY A 398 24.93 -11.44 -13.84
C GLY A 398 25.34 -12.56 -14.78
N ASP A 399 24.57 -13.66 -14.86
CA ASP A 399 24.87 -14.80 -15.75
C ASP A 399 24.10 -14.75 -17.07
N SER A 400 23.41 -13.65 -17.32
CA SER A 400 22.54 -13.36 -18.48
C SER A 400 21.36 -14.30 -18.62
N LYS A 401 20.90 -14.88 -17.51
CA LYS A 401 19.66 -15.66 -17.45
C LYS A 401 18.68 -14.99 -16.51
N ILE A 402 17.42 -15.01 -16.89
CA ILE A 402 16.37 -14.41 -16.07
C ILE A 402 16.09 -15.31 -14.87
N ASP A 403 16.29 -14.77 -13.67
CA ASP A 403 15.91 -15.38 -12.40
C ASP A 403 14.46 -15.00 -12.06
N LEU A 404 13.75 -15.84 -11.30
CA LEU A 404 12.40 -15.58 -10.81
C LEU A 404 12.40 -15.36 -9.30
N VAL A 405 11.77 -14.28 -8.84
CA VAL A 405 11.51 -14.03 -7.41
C VAL A 405 10.02 -14.12 -7.12
N ILE A 406 9.69 -14.87 -6.08
CA ILE A 406 8.32 -15.17 -5.67
C ILE A 406 8.14 -14.73 -4.23
N GLY A 407 7.19 -13.80 -3.98
CA GLY A 407 6.83 -13.32 -2.66
C GLY A 407 5.76 -14.18 -1.98
N ALA A 408 5.94 -14.38 -0.68
CA ALA A 408 4.97 -14.96 0.25
C ALA A 408 4.82 -14.04 1.47
N PRO A 409 4.14 -12.89 1.34
CA PRO A 409 4.08 -11.88 2.39
C PRO A 409 3.25 -12.32 3.61
N ALA A 410 2.50 -13.41 3.49
CA ALA A 410 1.75 -13.99 4.59
C ALA A 410 2.52 -15.10 5.33
N GLU A 411 3.74 -15.47 4.86
CA GLU A 411 4.64 -16.41 5.53
C GLU A 411 4.98 -15.96 6.95
N GLY A 412 5.08 -16.91 7.87
CA GLY A 412 5.46 -16.68 9.26
C GLY A 412 6.94 -16.99 9.49
N SER A 413 7.56 -16.40 10.52
CA SER A 413 8.87 -16.80 11.01
C SER A 413 8.84 -16.99 12.53
N GLY A 414 9.12 -18.20 12.98
CA GLY A 414 9.10 -18.57 14.39
C GLY A 414 7.73 -18.32 15.02
N THR A 415 7.65 -17.41 15.99
CA THR A 415 6.38 -17.04 16.65
C THR A 415 5.68 -15.85 16.01
N PHE A 416 6.25 -15.27 14.96
CA PHE A 416 5.70 -14.10 14.28
C PHE A 416 4.92 -14.52 13.04
N PHE A 417 3.66 -14.06 12.95
CA PHE A 417 2.78 -14.35 11.82
C PHE A 417 2.92 -13.27 10.74
N ARG A 418 2.89 -13.69 9.46
CA ARG A 418 2.90 -12.78 8.31
C ARG A 418 4.07 -11.80 8.35
N THR A 419 5.23 -12.30 8.69
CA THR A 419 6.48 -11.53 8.60
C THR A 419 6.92 -11.37 7.17
N GLY A 420 6.65 -12.39 6.36
CA GLY A 420 6.94 -12.46 4.95
C GLY A 420 8.24 -13.17 4.61
N SER A 421 8.28 -13.74 3.43
CA SER A 421 9.44 -14.35 2.80
C SER A 421 9.45 -14.13 1.29
N ILE A 422 10.62 -14.33 0.67
CA ILE A 422 10.80 -14.39 -0.77
C ILE A 422 11.53 -15.68 -1.14
N THR A 423 11.18 -16.24 -2.29
CA THR A 423 11.90 -17.38 -2.89
C THR A 423 12.50 -16.92 -4.21
N ILE A 424 13.82 -17.09 -4.38
CA ILE A 424 14.57 -16.79 -5.59
C ILE A 424 14.87 -18.10 -6.30
N ILE A 425 14.53 -18.19 -7.56
CA ILE A 425 14.78 -19.36 -8.42
C ILE A 425 15.69 -18.91 -9.55
N PRO A 426 16.98 -19.30 -9.52
CA PRO A 426 17.91 -18.91 -10.56
C PRO A 426 17.54 -19.45 -11.93
N GLY A 427 17.75 -18.64 -12.97
CA GLY A 427 17.63 -19.01 -14.36
C GLY A 427 18.56 -20.18 -14.73
N THR A 428 18.10 -21.05 -15.63
CA THR A 428 18.86 -22.22 -16.05
C THR A 428 18.82 -22.39 -17.57
N GLU A 429 19.78 -23.13 -18.17
CA GLU A 429 19.59 -23.50 -19.56
C GLU A 429 18.41 -24.45 -19.74
N GLY A 430 17.39 -24.04 -20.51
CA GLY A 430 16.17 -24.77 -20.77
C GLY A 430 15.06 -24.50 -19.72
N LEU A 431 14.25 -25.50 -19.44
CA LEU A 431 13.08 -25.28 -18.55
C LEU A 431 13.50 -24.90 -17.13
N LEU A 432 12.87 -23.87 -16.56
CA LEU A 432 13.14 -23.38 -15.20
C LEU A 432 12.95 -24.51 -14.16
N THR A 433 13.91 -24.66 -13.26
CA THR A 433 13.85 -25.65 -12.18
C THR A 433 14.15 -25.03 -10.83
N SER A 434 13.48 -25.50 -9.79
CA SER A 434 13.70 -25.02 -8.42
C SER A 434 14.87 -25.66 -7.67
N ARG A 435 15.79 -26.34 -8.38
CA ARG A 435 16.88 -27.12 -7.73
C ARG A 435 17.83 -26.28 -6.90
N GLU A 436 18.10 -25.05 -7.33
CA GLU A 436 19.02 -24.11 -6.69
C GLU A 436 18.26 -22.94 -6.04
N ALA A 437 16.96 -23.12 -5.82
CA ALA A 437 16.11 -22.09 -5.22
C ALA A 437 16.58 -21.76 -3.80
N LYS A 438 16.47 -20.49 -3.45
CA LYS A 438 16.80 -19.95 -2.13
C LYS A 438 15.60 -19.20 -1.57
N THR A 439 15.14 -19.59 -0.38
CA THR A 439 14.17 -18.81 0.38
C THR A 439 14.90 -17.93 1.37
N ILE A 440 14.46 -16.69 1.51
CA ILE A 440 14.96 -15.70 2.46
C ILE A 440 13.76 -15.21 3.27
N HIS A 441 13.84 -15.30 4.59
CA HIS A 441 12.86 -14.74 5.52
C HIS A 441 13.31 -13.37 6.03
N GLN A 442 12.36 -12.54 6.44
CA GLN A 442 12.67 -11.18 6.92
C GLN A 442 13.65 -11.17 8.10
N ASP A 443 13.62 -12.16 8.99
CA ASP A 443 14.49 -12.25 10.16
C ASP A 443 15.94 -12.66 9.85
N GLU A 444 16.21 -13.13 8.63
CA GLU A 444 17.56 -13.40 8.15
C GLU A 444 18.29 -12.14 7.67
N ILE A 445 17.57 -11.02 7.50
CA ILE A 445 18.15 -9.76 7.05
C ILE A 445 18.88 -9.04 8.20
N PRO A 446 20.22 -8.81 8.13
CA PRO A 446 21.03 -8.35 9.25
C PRO A 446 20.94 -6.82 9.48
N LEU A 447 19.78 -6.21 9.35
CA LEU A 447 19.57 -4.77 9.39
C LEU A 447 19.16 -4.23 10.78
N ASN A 448 19.19 -5.05 11.84
CA ASN A 448 18.73 -4.70 13.19
C ASN A 448 17.29 -4.13 13.25
N LEU A 449 16.48 -4.44 12.27
CA LEU A 449 15.06 -4.11 12.24
C LEU A 449 14.31 -5.12 13.09
N GLN A 450 13.57 -4.65 14.08
CA GLN A 450 12.74 -5.55 14.88
C GLN A 450 11.61 -6.09 14.00
N ILE A 451 11.55 -7.41 13.82
CA ILE A 451 10.42 -8.06 13.15
C ILE A 451 9.17 -7.98 14.01
N SER A 452 8.03 -7.87 13.39
CA SER A 452 6.72 -7.79 14.05
C SER A 452 5.69 -8.62 13.29
N HIS A 453 4.61 -8.96 13.96
CA HIS A 453 3.48 -9.58 13.27
C HIS A 453 2.94 -8.65 12.17
N ALA A 454 2.61 -9.23 11.03
CA ALA A 454 2.03 -8.54 9.90
C ALA A 454 2.94 -7.44 9.30
N ASP A 455 4.25 -7.62 9.32
CA ASP A 455 5.18 -6.78 8.58
C ASP A 455 5.02 -6.94 7.07
N HIS A 456 4.60 -8.13 6.62
CA HIS A 456 4.32 -8.45 5.21
C HIS A 456 5.51 -8.22 4.27
N TRP A 457 6.73 -8.50 4.69
CA TRP A 457 7.92 -8.37 3.85
C TRP A 457 7.79 -9.19 2.57
N GLY A 458 8.02 -8.58 1.41
CA GLY A 458 7.72 -9.16 0.10
C GLY A 458 6.28 -8.91 -0.39
N ASP A 459 5.58 -7.91 0.18
CA ASP A 459 4.25 -7.48 -0.30
C ASP A 459 4.30 -6.62 -1.58
N ALA A 460 5.49 -6.10 -1.93
CA ALA A 460 5.83 -5.62 -3.25
C ALA A 460 7.30 -5.94 -3.57
N LEU A 461 7.59 -6.21 -4.83
CA LEU A 461 8.93 -6.50 -5.35
C LEU A 461 9.23 -5.57 -6.52
N GLY A 462 10.48 -5.15 -6.63
CA GLY A 462 10.99 -4.38 -7.76
C GLY A 462 12.38 -4.86 -8.13
N ASN A 463 12.78 -4.58 -9.34
CA ASN A 463 14.05 -5.03 -9.94
C ASN A 463 14.66 -3.88 -10.75
N LEU A 464 15.90 -3.51 -10.45
CA LEU A 464 16.67 -2.56 -11.25
C LEU A 464 18.15 -2.66 -10.87
N ASP A 465 19.02 -2.20 -11.76
CA ASP A 465 20.46 -2.04 -11.47
C ASP A 465 20.71 -0.64 -10.89
N ILE A 466 20.57 -0.51 -9.55
CA ILE A 466 20.71 0.77 -8.82
C ILE A 466 22.15 1.30 -8.88
N ASN A 467 23.12 0.38 -8.90
CA ASN A 467 24.53 0.73 -8.74
C ASN A 467 25.31 0.73 -10.07
N GLY A 468 24.69 0.35 -11.18
CA GLY A 468 25.29 0.32 -12.51
C GLY A 468 26.36 -0.77 -12.69
N ASP A 469 26.28 -1.87 -11.93
CA ASP A 469 27.26 -2.95 -11.99
C ASP A 469 26.91 -4.07 -13.00
N GLY A 470 25.81 -3.92 -13.72
CA GLY A 470 25.32 -4.85 -14.72
C GLY A 470 24.59 -6.06 -14.14
N LYS A 471 24.18 -6.00 -12.87
CA LYS A 471 23.34 -7.00 -12.22
C LYS A 471 22.10 -6.35 -11.67
N THR A 472 21.01 -7.03 -11.81
CA THR A 472 19.76 -6.56 -11.21
C THR A 472 19.83 -6.61 -9.68
N ASP A 473 19.49 -5.50 -9.02
CA ASP A 473 19.26 -5.43 -7.57
C ASP A 473 17.77 -5.69 -7.28
N LEU A 474 17.49 -6.32 -6.14
CA LEU A 474 16.13 -6.65 -5.73
C LEU A 474 15.64 -5.72 -4.63
N LEU A 475 14.54 -5.02 -4.90
CA LEU A 475 13.82 -4.25 -3.90
C LEU A 475 12.69 -5.10 -3.32
N VAL A 476 12.66 -5.20 -2.00
CA VAL A 476 11.64 -5.95 -1.27
C VAL A 476 10.93 -5.02 -0.30
N ALA A 477 9.68 -4.74 -0.56
CA ALA A 477 8.88 -3.86 0.27
C ALA A 477 8.27 -4.61 1.47
N SER A 478 7.99 -3.84 2.48
CA SER A 478 7.21 -4.19 3.67
C SER A 478 6.36 -2.97 4.01
N SER A 479 5.30 -2.74 3.25
CA SER A 479 4.49 -1.51 3.35
C SER A 479 3.78 -1.39 4.69
N ALA A 480 3.52 -2.50 5.37
CA ALA A 480 2.94 -2.56 6.69
C ALA A 480 3.97 -2.53 7.85
N LYS A 481 5.27 -2.36 7.55
CA LYS A 481 6.32 -2.27 8.56
C LYS A 481 6.16 -1.04 9.44
N SER A 482 6.24 -1.24 10.74
CA SER A 482 6.26 -0.15 11.71
C SER A 482 7.69 0.25 12.05
N ILE A 483 7.99 1.54 12.04
CA ILE A 483 9.31 2.11 12.37
C ILE A 483 9.20 2.95 13.64
N GLY A 484 9.81 2.48 14.72
CA GLY A 484 9.73 3.13 16.02
C GLY A 484 8.30 3.23 16.53
N THR A 485 7.74 4.44 16.60
CA THR A 485 6.35 4.70 17.02
C THR A 485 5.41 4.95 15.85
N GLN A 486 5.90 4.87 14.63
CA GLN A 486 5.09 5.02 13.43
C GLN A 486 4.67 3.65 12.94
N PHE A 487 3.37 3.39 12.93
CA PHE A 487 2.78 2.12 12.53
C PHE A 487 2.52 2.12 11.04
N ASP A 488 2.83 0.99 10.37
CA ASP A 488 2.55 0.84 8.94
C ASP A 488 3.12 2.00 8.11
N SER A 489 4.27 2.51 8.51
CA SER A 489 4.95 3.58 7.77
C SER A 489 5.61 3.06 6.51
N GLY A 490 6.00 1.79 6.53
CA GLY A 490 6.62 1.11 5.40
C GLY A 490 8.14 1.23 5.34
N ILE A 491 8.76 0.23 4.72
CA ILE A 491 10.18 0.22 4.35
C ILE A 491 10.38 -0.51 3.03
N ILE A 492 11.52 -0.25 2.41
CA ILE A 492 12.05 -1.07 1.32
C ILE A 492 13.39 -1.63 1.75
N THR A 493 13.59 -2.93 1.59
CA THR A 493 14.88 -3.59 1.71
C THR A 493 15.47 -3.73 0.31
N ILE A 494 16.67 -3.23 0.09
CA ILE A 494 17.45 -3.46 -1.12
C ILE A 494 18.37 -4.64 -0.86
N LEU A 495 18.28 -5.65 -1.67
CA LEU A 495 19.17 -6.80 -1.71
C LEU A 495 20.01 -6.70 -2.99
N TRP A 496 21.31 -6.49 -2.80
CA TRP A 496 22.22 -6.21 -3.91
C TRP A 496 22.52 -7.46 -4.72
N GLY A 497 22.43 -7.34 -6.05
CA GLY A 497 22.87 -8.34 -7.02
C GLY A 497 24.37 -8.64 -6.89
N THR A 498 24.76 -9.89 -7.02
CA THR A 498 26.16 -10.31 -6.94
C THR A 498 26.42 -11.51 -7.84
N ASN A 499 27.67 -11.79 -8.20
CA ASN A 499 28.02 -12.99 -8.97
C ASN A 499 27.59 -14.33 -8.29
N GLU A 500 27.19 -14.27 -7.02
CA GLU A 500 26.66 -15.41 -6.26
C GLU A 500 25.12 -15.32 -6.10
N GLY A 501 24.50 -14.36 -6.80
CA GLY A 501 23.10 -14.01 -6.68
C GLY A 501 22.81 -13.17 -5.43
N ILE A 502 21.55 -13.10 -5.05
CA ILE A 502 21.06 -12.35 -3.89
C ILE A 502 21.42 -13.06 -2.57
N THR A 503 21.96 -12.29 -1.61
CA THR A 503 22.25 -12.77 -0.25
C THR A 503 21.78 -11.78 0.81
N PRO A 504 21.28 -12.26 1.99
CA PRO A 504 20.83 -11.39 3.08
C PRO A 504 21.90 -10.44 3.60
N GLU A 505 23.18 -10.88 3.60
CA GLU A 505 24.32 -10.13 4.14
C GLU A 505 24.64 -8.86 3.35
N ARG A 506 24.24 -8.81 2.08
CA ARG A 506 24.36 -7.64 1.23
C ARG A 506 23.03 -6.94 1.07
N SER A 507 22.61 -6.28 2.14
CA SER A 507 21.34 -5.58 2.19
C SER A 507 21.48 -4.18 2.74
N THR A 508 20.58 -3.32 2.32
CA THR A 508 20.36 -1.97 2.84
C THR A 508 18.85 -1.75 2.93
N TYR A 509 18.39 -0.85 3.78
CA TYR A 509 16.97 -0.47 3.80
C TYR A 509 16.78 1.02 3.57
N LEU A 510 15.62 1.36 3.03
CA LEU A 510 15.10 2.71 2.86
C LEU A 510 13.86 2.88 3.72
N ASP A 511 13.77 4.04 4.38
CA ASP A 511 12.54 4.57 4.96
C ASP A 511 12.48 6.09 4.75
N GLN A 512 11.34 6.71 4.96
CA GLN A 512 11.16 8.14 4.72
C GLN A 512 11.98 9.05 5.64
N ASN A 513 12.57 8.55 6.75
CA ASN A 513 13.45 9.35 7.63
C ASN A 513 14.91 9.41 7.15
N ILE A 514 15.26 8.72 6.06
CA ILE A 514 16.62 8.78 5.53
C ILE A 514 16.91 10.19 5.01
N PRO A 515 18.07 10.79 5.41
CA PRO A 515 18.43 12.12 4.95
C PRO A 515 18.48 12.23 3.42
N GLY A 516 17.72 13.15 2.87
CA GLY A 516 17.59 13.38 1.43
C GLY A 516 16.24 12.93 0.89
N ILE A 517 15.48 12.09 1.57
CA ILE A 517 14.08 11.80 1.23
C ILE A 517 13.21 12.97 1.72
N PRO A 518 12.31 13.52 0.90
CA PRO A 518 11.65 14.81 1.18
C PRO A 518 10.45 14.71 2.12
N ASP A 519 10.25 13.58 2.79
CA ASP A 519 9.18 13.36 3.77
C ASP A 519 9.71 12.61 5.00
N ASP A 520 8.88 12.48 6.05
CA ASP A 520 9.17 11.77 7.29
C ASP A 520 8.20 10.60 7.47
N ASN A 521 8.66 9.49 8.05
CA ASN A 521 7.79 8.36 8.42
C ASN A 521 6.59 8.81 9.26
N LYS A 522 5.40 8.55 8.79
CA LYS A 522 4.14 8.73 9.51
C LYS A 522 3.39 7.40 9.58
N SER A 523 2.47 7.30 10.53
CA SER A 523 1.69 6.07 10.66
C SER A 523 0.71 5.93 9.50
N MET A 524 0.63 4.73 8.92
CA MET A 524 -0.26 4.34 7.84
C MET A 524 0.05 5.01 6.49
N ASP A 525 1.32 5.41 6.24
CA ASP A 525 1.75 5.90 4.94
C ASP A 525 1.81 4.77 3.91
N TYR A 526 2.05 3.54 4.38
CA TYR A 526 2.21 2.38 3.51
C TYR A 526 3.26 2.62 2.40
N TRP A 527 4.34 3.29 2.75
CA TRP A 527 5.45 3.58 1.84
C TRP A 527 6.14 2.28 1.44
N GLY A 528 6.31 2.05 0.15
CA GLY A 528 6.90 0.82 -0.37
C GLY A 528 6.10 0.17 -1.50
N ARG A 529 5.14 0.88 -2.12
CA ARG A 529 4.53 0.41 -3.36
C ARG A 529 5.54 0.56 -4.49
N LEU A 530 5.93 -0.56 -5.08
CA LEU A 530 6.85 -0.63 -6.21
C LEU A 530 6.08 -0.87 -7.51
N GLY A 531 6.56 -0.37 -8.63
CA GLY A 531 5.82 -0.15 -9.86
C GLY A 531 5.00 -1.32 -10.43
N THR A 532 5.45 -2.56 -10.35
CA THR A 532 4.84 -3.69 -11.08
C THR A 532 4.17 -4.73 -10.18
N SER A 533 4.11 -4.52 -8.87
CA SER A 533 3.56 -5.53 -7.96
C SER A 533 2.04 -5.46 -7.84
N SER A 534 1.37 -6.61 -7.94
CA SER A 534 -0.05 -6.74 -7.65
C SER A 534 -0.35 -6.41 -6.18
N GLU A 535 -1.36 -5.62 -5.93
CA GLU A 535 -1.75 -5.26 -4.58
C GLU A 535 -2.35 -6.45 -3.83
N LEU A 536 -1.66 -6.97 -2.83
CA LEU A 536 -2.34 -7.60 -1.72
C LEU A 536 -2.99 -6.45 -0.93
N THR A 537 -4.22 -6.12 -1.28
CA THR A 537 -5.09 -5.31 -0.42
C THR A 537 -5.38 -6.11 0.84
N LEU A 538 -4.44 -6.07 1.76
CA LEU A 538 -4.70 -6.45 3.14
C LEU A 538 -5.46 -5.28 3.77
N GLU A 539 -6.72 -5.13 3.37
CA GLU A 539 -7.60 -4.24 4.09
C GLU A 539 -7.67 -4.74 5.52
N ARG A 540 -7.07 -3.98 6.43
CA ARG A 540 -7.34 -4.18 7.86
C ARG A 540 -8.77 -3.75 8.10
N PRO A 541 -9.65 -4.64 8.58
CA PRO A 541 -11.03 -4.26 8.79
C PRO A 541 -11.08 -3.11 9.82
N PRO A 542 -11.80 -2.02 9.58
CA PRO A 542 -11.96 -0.93 10.53
C PRO A 542 -12.88 -1.32 11.70
N LEU A 543 -12.48 -2.36 12.43
CA LEU A 543 -13.26 -3.02 13.46
C LEU A 543 -12.69 -2.78 14.85
N GLY A 544 -13.54 -2.37 15.77
CA GLY A 544 -13.28 -2.46 17.20
C GLY A 544 -13.75 -3.79 17.79
N LEU A 545 -13.15 -4.23 18.88
CA LEU A 545 -13.54 -5.41 19.63
C LEU A 545 -13.64 -5.06 21.11
N ILE A 546 -14.75 -5.38 21.74
CA ILE A 546 -14.86 -5.47 23.19
C ILE A 546 -14.53 -6.91 23.56
N THR A 547 -13.39 -7.14 24.19
CA THR A 547 -12.97 -8.49 24.62
C THR A 547 -13.87 -9.06 25.71
N PRO A 548 -13.84 -10.37 25.99
CA PRO A 548 -14.63 -10.96 27.07
C PRO A 548 -14.38 -10.37 28.47
N SER A 549 -13.21 -9.79 28.69
CA SER A 549 -12.89 -9.03 29.93
C SER A 549 -13.36 -7.57 29.89
N GLY A 550 -14.02 -7.13 28.82
CA GLY A 550 -14.52 -5.76 28.67
C GLY A 550 -13.43 -4.75 28.26
N ILE A 551 -12.29 -5.19 27.73
CA ILE A 551 -11.22 -4.32 27.22
C ILE A 551 -11.48 -4.01 25.77
N ASN A 552 -11.43 -2.72 25.41
CA ASN A 552 -11.56 -2.29 24.03
C ASN A 552 -10.22 -2.36 23.32
N VAL A 553 -10.20 -3.02 22.16
CA VAL A 553 -9.02 -3.22 21.31
C VAL A 553 -9.42 -3.08 19.84
N VAL A 554 -8.45 -2.87 18.96
CA VAL A 554 -8.67 -2.76 17.52
C VAL A 554 -8.33 -4.08 16.87
N VAL A 555 -9.21 -4.56 15.99
CA VAL A 555 -8.99 -5.81 15.25
C VAL A 555 -8.00 -5.56 14.12
N MET A 556 -6.92 -6.30 14.12
CA MET A 556 -5.91 -6.30 13.06
C MET A 556 -6.25 -7.33 11.98
N VAL A 557 -6.72 -8.50 12.44
CA VAL A 557 -7.10 -9.62 11.58
C VAL A 557 -8.24 -10.39 12.25
N GLU A 558 -9.28 -10.73 11.52
CA GLU A 558 -10.24 -11.76 11.88
C GLU A 558 -9.65 -13.13 11.54
N LEU A 559 -9.66 -14.04 12.49
CA LEU A 559 -9.14 -15.38 12.26
C LEU A 559 -10.27 -16.32 11.83
N PRO A 560 -10.02 -17.21 10.86
CA PRO A 560 -11.03 -18.18 10.43
C PRO A 560 -11.51 -19.06 11.59
N GLN A 561 -12.78 -19.40 11.57
CA GLN A 561 -13.33 -20.34 12.58
C GLN A 561 -12.82 -21.74 12.30
N THR A 562 -12.30 -22.40 13.32
CA THR A 562 -11.83 -23.78 13.20
C THR A 562 -12.97 -24.78 13.36
N THR A 563 -12.88 -25.98 12.76
CA THR A 563 -13.84 -27.08 12.96
C THR A 563 -13.98 -27.52 14.43
N THR A 564 -13.01 -27.14 15.28
CA THR A 564 -12.96 -27.47 16.69
C THR A 564 -13.44 -26.35 17.62
N SER A 565 -13.59 -25.12 17.11
CA SER A 565 -14.05 -23.97 17.90
C SER A 565 -15.02 -23.11 17.08
N SER A 566 -16.24 -22.97 17.58
CA SER A 566 -17.25 -22.03 17.05
C SER A 566 -17.10 -20.62 17.63
N ILE A 567 -16.10 -20.34 18.45
CA ILE A 567 -15.87 -19.03 19.05
C ILE A 567 -14.96 -18.23 18.13
N PRO A 568 -15.37 -17.05 17.66
CA PRO A 568 -14.56 -16.18 16.83
C PRO A 568 -13.23 -15.81 17.51
N GLN A 569 -12.19 -15.63 16.72
CA GLN A 569 -10.85 -15.32 17.18
C GLN A 569 -10.28 -14.19 16.34
N TYR A 570 -9.45 -13.36 16.97
CA TYR A 570 -8.93 -12.15 16.37
C TYR A 570 -7.48 -11.92 16.75
N ILE A 571 -6.68 -11.38 15.86
CA ILE A 571 -5.45 -10.67 16.23
C ILE A 571 -5.84 -9.22 16.47
N VAL A 572 -5.49 -8.68 17.60
CA VAL A 572 -5.88 -7.32 18.01
C VAL A 572 -4.66 -6.48 18.39
N ARG A 573 -4.76 -5.18 18.19
CA ARG A 573 -3.82 -4.21 18.75
C ARG A 573 -4.24 -3.91 20.18
N THR A 574 -3.38 -4.26 21.13
CA THR A 574 -3.62 -4.08 22.55
C THR A 574 -3.51 -2.62 22.98
N PRO A 575 -3.98 -2.27 24.19
CA PRO A 575 -3.78 -0.92 24.74
C PRO A 575 -2.32 -0.45 24.78
N CYS A 576 -1.37 -1.33 24.96
CA CYS A 576 0.06 -0.96 24.93
C CYS A 576 0.64 -0.87 23.52
N GLY A 577 -0.13 -1.21 22.49
CA GLY A 577 0.29 -1.16 21.10
C GLY A 577 0.92 -2.46 20.60
N SER A 578 0.97 -3.52 21.41
CA SER A 578 1.39 -4.86 20.98
C SER A 578 0.27 -5.57 20.21
N SER A 579 0.61 -6.64 19.50
CA SER A 579 -0.39 -7.51 18.89
C SER A 579 -0.59 -8.75 19.74
N GLN A 580 -1.85 -9.09 20.03
CA GLN A 580 -2.21 -10.27 20.81
C GLN A 580 -3.43 -10.97 20.20
N ARG A 581 -3.61 -12.26 20.52
CA ARG A 581 -4.79 -13.02 20.17
C ARG A 581 -5.91 -12.77 21.16
N ALA A 582 -7.07 -12.42 20.68
CA ALA A 582 -8.32 -12.36 21.44
C ALA A 582 -9.25 -13.47 20.98
N ILE A 583 -9.93 -14.14 21.94
CA ILE A 583 -10.87 -15.23 21.68
C ILE A 583 -12.25 -14.79 22.14
N GLY A 584 -13.21 -14.71 21.22
CA GLY A 584 -14.55 -14.17 21.44
C GLY A 584 -14.53 -12.67 21.64
N GLY A 585 -15.64 -12.13 22.06
CA GLY A 585 -15.85 -10.70 22.24
C GLY A 585 -16.99 -10.18 21.36
N GLU A 586 -17.24 -8.88 21.41
CA GLU A 586 -18.28 -8.21 20.65
C GLU A 586 -17.64 -7.23 19.65
N LEU A 587 -17.85 -7.45 18.36
CA LEU A 587 -17.36 -6.58 17.30
C LEU A 587 -18.16 -5.29 17.24
N ILE A 588 -17.44 -4.17 17.07
CA ILE A 588 -18.01 -2.84 16.80
C ILE A 588 -17.61 -2.47 15.37
N LYS A 589 -18.62 -2.25 14.52
CA LYS A 589 -18.47 -1.88 13.10
C LYS A 589 -18.92 -0.44 12.87
N ASP A 590 -18.54 0.11 11.71
CA ASP A 590 -18.99 1.43 11.24
C ASP A 590 -18.77 2.53 12.30
N ILE A 591 -17.59 2.56 12.89
CA ILE A 591 -17.25 3.48 13.97
C ILE A 591 -17.06 4.89 13.38
N GLN A 592 -17.92 5.82 13.79
CA GLN A 592 -17.90 7.20 13.33
C GLN A 592 -17.08 8.11 14.25
N ILE A 593 -17.08 7.83 15.55
CA ILE A 593 -16.42 8.63 16.57
C ILE A 593 -15.56 7.76 17.47
N VAL A 594 -14.31 8.16 17.68
CA VAL A 594 -13.48 7.64 18.77
C VAL A 594 -13.52 8.59 19.94
N ILE A 595 -13.86 8.07 21.11
CA ILE A 595 -13.86 8.81 22.37
C ILE A 595 -12.65 8.35 23.17
N ASP A 596 -11.77 9.27 23.51
CA ASP A 596 -10.58 8.99 24.29
C ASP A 596 -10.71 9.55 25.73
N PRO A 597 -10.96 8.69 26.72
CA PRO A 597 -10.89 9.10 28.11
C PRO A 597 -9.45 9.39 28.51
N GLY A 598 -9.07 10.65 28.68
CA GLY A 598 -7.72 11.05 29.01
C GLY A 598 -7.15 10.37 30.27
N HIS A 599 -5.83 10.18 30.30
CA HIS A 599 -5.12 9.48 31.38
C HIS A 599 -5.50 7.99 31.56
N GLY A 600 -5.17 7.38 32.67
CA GLY A 600 -5.54 6.00 33.04
C GLY A 600 -4.34 5.15 33.53
N GLY A 601 -4.62 4.15 34.36
CA GLY A 601 -3.61 3.24 34.91
C GLY A 601 -2.58 3.96 35.78
N ILE A 602 -1.31 3.91 35.34
CA ILE A 602 -0.18 4.57 36.02
C ILE A 602 -0.18 6.09 35.85
N ASP A 603 -0.88 6.60 34.84
CA ASP A 603 -1.09 8.02 34.61
C ASP A 603 -2.46 8.43 35.23
N GLY A 604 -2.44 8.83 36.46
CA GLY A 604 -3.66 9.21 37.18
C GLY A 604 -4.28 10.53 36.79
N GLY A 605 -3.56 11.36 36.00
CA GLY A 605 -3.93 12.76 35.81
C GLY A 605 -3.93 13.54 37.12
N ALA A 606 -4.70 14.62 37.16
CA ALA A 606 -4.81 15.48 38.33
C ALA A 606 -5.78 14.92 39.39
N GLY A 607 -5.56 15.30 40.64
CA GLY A 607 -6.43 14.91 41.76
C GLY A 607 -6.74 16.11 42.68
N TYR A 608 -8.00 16.53 42.79
CA TYR A 608 -8.46 17.63 43.64
C TYR A 608 -9.80 17.32 44.24
N PHE A 609 -10.00 17.77 45.48
CA PHE A 609 -11.27 17.68 46.21
C PHE A 609 -11.88 16.28 46.23
N GLY A 610 -11.08 15.20 46.17
CA GLY A 610 -11.53 13.81 46.14
C GLY A 610 -12.04 13.36 44.78
N LEU A 611 -11.76 14.09 43.72
CA LEU A 611 -11.87 13.66 42.31
C LEU A 611 -10.49 13.22 41.79
N GLN A 612 -10.51 12.25 40.90
CA GLN A 612 -9.34 11.82 40.11
C GLN A 612 -9.68 12.00 38.62
N GLU A 613 -8.84 12.71 37.91
CA GLU A 613 -9.10 13.09 36.52
C GLU A 613 -9.42 11.90 35.62
N HIS A 614 -8.55 10.87 35.63
CA HIS A 614 -8.78 9.67 34.81
C HIS A 614 -10.14 8.99 35.04
N SER A 615 -10.67 9.06 36.28
CA SER A 615 -11.96 8.47 36.61
C SER A 615 -13.12 9.34 36.14
N VAL A 616 -12.98 10.66 36.28
CA VAL A 616 -14.01 11.61 35.79
C VAL A 616 -14.07 11.55 34.26
N ASN A 617 -12.89 11.56 33.58
CA ASN A 617 -12.80 11.45 32.12
C ASN A 617 -13.49 10.18 31.60
N LEU A 618 -13.27 9.03 32.27
CA LEU A 618 -13.92 7.78 31.89
C LEU A 618 -15.44 7.86 32.05
N SER A 619 -15.93 8.37 33.19
CA SER A 619 -17.36 8.48 33.44
C SER A 619 -18.07 9.41 32.43
N VAL A 620 -17.44 10.52 32.05
CA VAL A 620 -17.98 11.41 31.00
C VAL A 620 -17.99 10.71 29.64
N SER A 621 -16.92 9.98 29.32
CA SER A 621 -16.79 9.25 28.05
C SER A 621 -17.84 8.14 27.91
N GLU A 622 -18.10 7.39 28.97
CA GLU A 622 -19.15 6.36 29.01
C GLU A 622 -20.56 6.97 28.86
N ALA A 623 -20.80 8.13 29.50
CA ALA A 623 -22.06 8.85 29.35
C ALA A 623 -22.24 9.38 27.92
N LEU A 624 -21.18 9.92 27.31
CA LEU A 624 -21.18 10.35 25.91
C LEU A 624 -21.43 9.18 24.96
N GLN A 625 -20.76 8.04 25.15
CA GLN A 625 -20.98 6.85 24.33
C GLN A 625 -22.44 6.39 24.40
N THR A 626 -23.02 6.37 25.59
CA THR A 626 -24.44 6.03 25.79
C THR A 626 -25.34 6.97 25.01
N GLU A 627 -25.06 8.26 25.06
CA GLU A 627 -25.87 9.29 24.38
C GLU A 627 -25.73 9.15 22.84
N LEU A 628 -24.51 8.96 22.31
CA LEU A 628 -24.29 8.73 20.88
C LEU A 628 -24.98 7.46 20.38
N THR A 629 -24.90 6.38 21.16
CA THR A 629 -25.59 5.12 20.83
C THR A 629 -27.10 5.31 20.74
N SER A 630 -27.70 6.13 21.65
CA SER A 630 -29.13 6.44 21.61
C SER A 630 -29.55 7.16 20.33
N ARG A 631 -28.62 7.85 19.67
CA ARG A 631 -28.82 8.59 18.41
C ARG A 631 -28.44 7.77 17.17
N GLY A 632 -28.01 6.53 17.33
CA GLY A 632 -27.58 5.67 16.23
C GLY A 632 -26.20 6.02 15.68
N ILE A 633 -25.35 6.70 16.46
CA ILE A 633 -23.98 7.03 16.13
C ILE A 633 -23.06 5.99 16.79
N ASN A 634 -22.40 5.17 15.98
CA ASN A 634 -21.45 4.19 16.47
C ASN A 634 -20.17 4.87 16.95
N SER A 635 -19.78 4.57 18.17
CA SER A 635 -18.57 5.13 18.77
C SER A 635 -17.75 4.07 19.49
N PHE A 636 -16.44 4.31 19.57
CA PHE A 636 -15.48 3.44 20.21
C PHE A 636 -14.78 4.18 21.35
N LEU A 637 -14.78 3.59 22.55
CA LEU A 637 -13.98 4.09 23.66
C LEU A 637 -12.54 3.59 23.53
N ALA A 638 -11.57 4.48 23.42
CA ALA A 638 -10.16 4.08 23.40
C ALA A 638 -9.79 3.31 24.68
N ARG A 639 -10.40 3.66 25.81
CA ARG A 639 -10.20 3.02 27.13
C ARG A 639 -11.55 2.76 27.80
N SER A 640 -11.82 1.52 28.18
CA SER A 640 -13.08 1.07 28.81
C SER A 640 -12.95 0.83 30.32
N SER A 641 -11.76 0.94 30.88
CA SER A 641 -11.52 0.83 32.33
C SER A 641 -10.24 1.56 32.74
N ASN A 642 -9.78 1.38 33.99
CA ASN A 642 -8.59 2.07 34.49
C ASN A 642 -7.29 1.35 34.10
N TYR A 643 -6.91 1.43 32.85
CA TYR A 643 -5.60 1.01 32.32
C TYR A 643 -4.92 2.14 31.53
N HIS A 644 -3.60 2.03 31.38
CA HIS A 644 -2.80 3.01 30.66
C HIS A 644 -2.82 2.71 29.15
N ILE A 645 -2.95 3.76 28.33
CA ILE A 645 -2.76 3.69 26.88
C ILE A 645 -1.74 4.77 26.52
N PRO A 646 -0.62 4.43 25.89
CA PRO A 646 0.32 5.39 25.36
C PRO A 646 -0.34 6.34 24.33
N LEU A 647 0.11 7.58 24.28
CA LEU A 647 -0.44 8.59 23.37
C LEU A 647 -0.39 8.15 21.89
N ALA A 648 0.64 7.39 21.50
CA ALA A 648 0.75 6.84 20.16
C ALA A 648 -0.39 5.88 19.82
N THR A 649 -0.71 4.94 20.73
CA THR A 649 -1.77 3.96 20.52
C THR A 649 -3.16 4.61 20.50
N ARG A 650 -3.39 5.66 21.29
CA ARG A 650 -4.68 6.38 21.31
C ARG A 650 -5.00 6.98 19.94
N GLY A 651 -4.05 7.71 19.35
CA GLY A 651 -4.21 8.29 18.02
C GLY A 651 -4.38 7.24 16.93
N LEU A 652 -3.59 6.17 17.01
CA LEU A 652 -3.66 5.06 16.07
C LEU A 652 -5.03 4.38 16.04
N TYR A 653 -5.70 4.27 17.18
CA TYR A 653 -7.04 3.67 17.23
C TYR A 653 -8.03 4.42 16.33
N ALA A 654 -8.03 5.76 16.37
CA ALA A 654 -8.90 6.56 15.53
C ALA A 654 -8.61 6.39 14.04
N ASP A 655 -7.34 6.37 13.69
CA ASP A 655 -6.89 6.22 12.30
C ASP A 655 -7.19 4.81 11.76
N HIS A 656 -6.89 3.76 12.54
CA HIS A 656 -7.16 2.38 12.15
C HIS A 656 -8.66 2.11 11.97
N LEU A 657 -9.48 2.64 12.89
CA LEU A 657 -10.94 2.50 12.83
C LEU A 657 -11.59 3.40 11.76
N GLN A 658 -10.80 4.16 11.01
CA GLN A 658 -11.26 5.09 9.97
C GLN A 658 -12.38 6.04 10.49
N ALA A 659 -12.26 6.44 11.74
CA ALA A 659 -13.27 7.29 12.38
C ALA A 659 -13.31 8.68 11.72
N LYS A 660 -14.48 9.29 11.67
CA LYS A 660 -14.65 10.65 11.13
C LYS A 660 -14.16 11.74 12.07
N ALA A 661 -14.10 11.45 13.37
CA ALA A 661 -13.57 12.35 14.39
C ALA A 661 -13.13 11.61 15.66
N MET A 662 -12.22 12.24 16.39
CA MET A 662 -11.79 11.80 17.73
C MET A 662 -11.93 12.93 18.73
N VAL A 663 -12.45 12.63 19.92
CA VAL A 663 -12.57 13.56 21.05
C VAL A 663 -11.84 13.00 22.25
N SER A 664 -10.74 13.66 22.64
CA SER A 664 -10.02 13.35 23.88
C SER A 664 -10.57 14.19 25.03
N ILE A 665 -11.05 13.52 26.06
CA ILE A 665 -11.78 14.14 27.18
C ILE A 665 -10.88 14.27 28.39
N HIS A 666 -10.71 15.49 28.86
CA HIS A 666 -9.88 15.89 29.96
C HIS A 666 -10.61 16.85 30.94
N HIS A 667 -10.01 17.02 32.11
CA HIS A 667 -10.42 18.01 33.10
C HIS A 667 -9.21 18.79 33.60
N ASN A 668 -9.21 20.07 33.39
CA ASN A 668 -8.07 20.93 33.62
C ASN A 668 -7.67 21.02 35.11
N ALA A 669 -6.37 21.13 35.34
CA ALA A 669 -5.83 21.34 36.67
C ALA A 669 -4.52 22.13 36.61
N PRO A 670 -4.53 23.44 36.93
CA PRO A 670 -3.32 24.19 37.01
C PRO A 670 -2.43 23.72 38.17
N THR A 671 -1.14 23.79 38.00
CA THR A 671 -0.12 23.44 39.03
C THR A 671 -0.23 24.26 40.32
N ILE A 672 -1.01 25.33 40.32
CA ILE A 672 -1.27 26.18 41.49
C ILE A 672 -2.77 26.12 41.80
N ALA A 673 -3.11 25.64 42.96
CA ALA A 673 -4.45 25.35 43.50
C ALA A 673 -5.46 26.54 43.61
N SER A 674 -5.27 27.60 42.87
CA SER A 674 -6.19 28.71 42.80
C SER A 674 -6.55 29.02 41.35
N SER A 675 -7.44 28.24 40.74
CA SER A 675 -8.00 28.70 39.49
C SER A 675 -8.88 29.93 39.77
N ARG A 676 -8.44 31.06 39.34
CA ARG A 676 -9.27 32.26 39.22
C ARG A 676 -10.05 32.25 37.93
N HIS A 677 -9.90 31.17 37.13
CA HIS A 677 -10.41 31.05 35.77
C HIS A 677 -11.13 29.71 35.61
N PRO A 678 -12.43 29.63 35.99
CA PRO A 678 -13.26 28.49 35.61
C PRO A 678 -13.60 28.54 34.13
N GLY A 679 -13.63 27.39 33.44
CA GLY A 679 -14.09 27.39 32.09
C GLY A 679 -13.73 26.14 31.29
N THR A 680 -14.26 26.05 30.07
CA THR A 680 -13.98 25.01 29.08
C THR A 680 -12.96 25.51 28.10
N GLU A 681 -12.05 24.62 27.66
CA GLU A 681 -11.08 24.86 26.59
C GLU A 681 -11.10 23.70 25.60
N ALA A 682 -10.95 23.98 24.31
CA ALA A 682 -10.76 22.97 23.28
C ALA A 682 -9.46 23.20 22.55
N PHE A 683 -8.59 22.21 22.55
CA PHE A 683 -7.34 22.22 21.81
C PHE A 683 -7.51 21.46 20.50
N VAL A 684 -7.01 22.03 19.40
CA VAL A 684 -7.23 21.53 18.05
C VAL A 684 -5.90 21.38 17.31
N GLN A 685 -5.87 20.51 16.32
CA GLN A 685 -4.75 20.30 15.42
C GLN A 685 -4.43 21.58 14.64
N SER A 686 -3.18 21.98 14.60
CA SER A 686 -2.76 23.30 14.08
C SER A 686 -2.99 23.46 12.57
N ASN A 687 -2.96 22.35 11.85
CA ASN A 687 -3.04 22.33 10.38
C ASN A 687 -4.38 21.74 9.87
N SER A 688 -5.38 21.57 10.74
CA SER A 688 -6.65 20.93 10.40
C SER A 688 -7.85 21.89 10.61
N ASN A 689 -8.50 22.26 9.51
CA ASN A 689 -9.77 23.00 9.55
C ASN A 689 -10.91 22.16 10.15
N ASN A 690 -10.91 20.85 9.88
CA ASN A 690 -11.88 19.92 10.41
C ASN A 690 -11.72 19.74 11.91
N SER A 691 -10.49 19.69 12.42
CA SER A 691 -10.22 19.71 13.85
C SER A 691 -10.64 21.02 14.49
N SER A 692 -10.39 22.18 13.86
CA SER A 692 -10.83 23.48 14.34
C SER A 692 -12.36 23.59 14.39
N ARG A 693 -13.06 23.05 13.38
CA ARG A 693 -14.53 22.95 13.37
C ARG A 693 -15.04 22.06 14.49
N LEU A 694 -14.46 20.86 14.62
CA LEU A 694 -14.83 19.91 15.68
C LEU A 694 -14.67 20.55 17.06
N GLY A 695 -13.50 21.13 17.33
CA GLY A 695 -13.22 21.80 18.59
C GLY A 695 -14.15 22.98 18.88
N THR A 696 -14.52 23.75 17.85
CA THR A 696 -15.48 24.87 18.01
C THR A 696 -16.86 24.38 18.39
N LEU A 697 -17.40 23.39 17.67
CA LEU A 697 -18.72 22.83 17.97
C LEU A 697 -18.79 22.24 19.37
N VAL A 698 -17.75 21.45 19.74
CA VAL A 698 -17.68 20.86 21.09
C VAL A 698 -17.56 21.94 22.17
N TYR A 699 -16.68 22.93 21.95
CA TYR A 699 -16.52 24.03 22.90
C TYR A 699 -17.80 24.81 23.13
N GLU A 700 -18.43 25.27 22.06
CA GLU A 700 -19.66 26.10 22.14
C GLU A 700 -20.78 25.36 22.82
N SER A 701 -21.06 24.11 22.41
CA SER A 701 -22.13 23.30 23.00
C SER A 701 -21.91 23.02 24.50
N VAL A 702 -20.66 22.64 24.86
CA VAL A 702 -20.32 22.39 26.28
C VAL A 702 -20.37 23.65 27.08
N TYR A 703 -19.87 24.77 26.55
CA TYR A 703 -19.92 26.06 27.22
C TYR A 703 -21.38 26.49 27.50
N GLU A 704 -22.27 26.43 26.50
CA GLU A 704 -23.68 26.76 26.66
C GLU A 704 -24.38 25.87 27.70
N ALA A 705 -24.04 24.59 27.77
CA ALA A 705 -24.58 23.66 28.73
C ALA A 705 -24.14 23.98 30.16
N LEU A 706 -22.87 24.36 30.34
CA LEU A 706 -22.30 24.66 31.65
C LEU A 706 -22.66 26.07 32.15
N ASP A 707 -22.83 27.05 31.26
CA ASP A 707 -23.21 28.44 31.62
C ASP A 707 -24.61 28.52 32.29
N LYS A 708 -25.43 27.51 32.11
CA LYS A 708 -26.73 27.37 32.79
C LYS A 708 -26.58 27.24 34.32
N PHE A 709 -25.40 26.81 34.80
CA PHE A 709 -25.12 26.78 36.25
C PHE A 709 -24.63 28.13 36.75
N SER A 710 -25.54 29.08 36.83
CA SER A 710 -25.32 30.50 37.15
C SER A 710 -24.67 30.80 38.51
N TRP A 711 -24.54 29.80 39.38
CA TRP A 711 -23.82 29.90 40.66
C TRP A 711 -22.30 29.71 40.51
N ILE A 712 -21.83 29.35 39.30
CA ILE A 712 -20.41 29.32 38.92
C ILE A 712 -20.11 30.56 38.09
N SER A 713 -19.07 31.29 38.46
CA SER A 713 -18.60 32.41 37.66
C SER A 713 -17.62 31.88 36.58
N TRP A 714 -18.15 31.56 35.41
CA TRP A 714 -17.39 31.09 34.29
C TRP A 714 -16.59 32.23 33.67
N THR A 715 -15.27 32.08 33.56
CA THR A 715 -14.37 33.13 33.01
C THR A 715 -13.91 32.84 31.59
N SER A 716 -14.59 32.00 30.87
CA SER A 716 -14.33 31.69 29.47
C SER A 716 -14.17 32.90 28.51
N GLN A 717 -14.55 34.11 28.98
CA GLN A 717 -14.44 35.35 28.21
C GLN A 717 -12.98 35.89 28.00
N TYR A 718 -12.00 35.40 28.74
CA TYR A 718 -10.68 36.01 28.72
C TYR A 718 -9.54 35.12 28.19
N ASP A 719 -9.57 33.80 28.35
CA ASP A 719 -8.49 32.90 27.97
C ASP A 719 -8.94 31.50 27.51
N ALA A 720 -10.23 31.23 27.62
CA ALA A 720 -10.81 29.97 27.15
C ALA A 720 -11.23 30.06 25.67
N GLY A 721 -11.50 28.95 25.04
CA GLY A 721 -11.99 28.90 23.67
C GLY A 721 -11.30 27.79 22.88
N VAL A 722 -11.26 27.97 21.59
CA VAL A 722 -10.60 27.02 20.67
C VAL A 722 -9.15 27.44 20.44
N ILE A 723 -8.20 26.54 20.73
CA ILE A 723 -6.79 26.88 20.90
C ILE A 723 -5.92 25.91 20.10
N ARG A 724 -4.96 26.48 19.37
CA ARG A 724 -3.81 25.74 18.81
C ARG A 724 -2.59 25.98 19.70
N VAL A 725 -1.90 24.91 20.11
CA VAL A 725 -0.73 25.02 20.97
C VAL A 725 0.48 24.44 20.27
N LEU A 726 1.40 25.31 19.86
CA LEU A 726 2.61 24.90 19.13
C LEU A 726 3.83 24.83 20.07
N ASN A 727 4.67 23.86 19.83
CA ASN A 727 5.98 23.71 20.45
C ASN A 727 7.04 24.57 19.74
N ASN A 728 8.28 24.50 20.21
CA ASN A 728 9.38 25.28 19.63
C ASN A 728 9.75 24.93 18.18
N ARG A 729 9.24 23.82 17.66
CA ARG A 729 9.43 23.38 16.27
C ARG A 729 8.28 23.79 15.36
N GLY A 730 7.25 24.43 15.90
CA GLY A 730 6.06 24.84 15.16
C GLY A 730 5.02 23.74 14.96
N THR A 731 5.18 22.59 15.60
CA THR A 731 4.21 21.48 15.58
C THR A 731 3.34 21.47 16.85
N ASP A 732 2.21 20.74 16.82
CA ASP A 732 1.32 20.62 17.95
C ASP A 732 2.04 20.07 19.19
N THR A 733 1.81 20.73 20.33
CA THR A 733 2.48 20.39 21.60
C THR A 733 1.94 19.11 22.22
N TYR A 734 0.61 18.88 22.09
CA TYR A 734 -0.04 17.71 22.66
C TYR A 734 0.04 16.52 21.72
N GLY A 735 0.55 15.37 22.20
CA GLY A 735 0.70 14.15 21.42
C GLY A 735 -0.65 13.61 20.88
N MET A 736 -1.75 13.93 21.53
CA MET A 736 -3.11 13.59 21.03
C MET A 736 -3.56 14.44 19.85
N LEU A 737 -2.89 15.55 19.56
CA LEU A 737 -3.16 16.41 18.41
C LEU A 737 -2.13 16.26 17.30
N SER A 738 -0.88 15.93 17.66
CA SER A 738 0.21 15.83 16.68
C SER A 738 0.30 14.47 15.98
N ARG A 739 -0.36 13.43 16.49
CA ARG A 739 -0.21 12.04 16.01
C ARG A 739 -1.35 11.53 15.16
N PRO A 740 -2.67 11.70 15.54
CA PRO A 740 -3.77 11.19 14.72
C PRO A 740 -3.88 11.93 13.40
N ARG A 741 -4.17 11.18 12.35
CA ARG A 741 -4.61 11.72 11.06
C ARG A 741 -6.09 12.10 11.09
N THR A 742 -6.87 11.38 11.86
CA THR A 742 -8.28 11.66 12.11
C THR A 742 -8.44 13.04 12.75
N PRO A 743 -9.40 13.89 12.31
CA PRO A 743 -9.69 15.16 12.95
C PRO A 743 -9.92 14.99 14.44
N THR A 744 -9.07 15.61 15.27
CA THR A 744 -9.04 15.37 16.71
C THR A 744 -9.15 16.69 17.48
N THR A 745 -9.97 16.68 18.54
CA THR A 745 -9.96 17.75 19.55
C THR A 745 -9.69 17.16 20.94
N LEU A 746 -8.90 17.86 21.75
CA LEU A 746 -8.75 17.59 23.17
C LEU A 746 -9.56 18.66 23.91
N VAL A 747 -10.56 18.23 24.70
CA VAL A 747 -11.44 19.15 25.46
C VAL A 747 -11.16 19.06 26.94
N GLU A 748 -10.85 20.19 27.54
CA GLU A 748 -10.76 20.41 28.98
C GLU A 748 -12.11 20.94 29.45
N LEU A 749 -12.97 20.05 29.94
CA LEU A 749 -14.39 20.37 30.21
C LEU A 749 -14.58 21.35 31.34
N ALA A 750 -13.84 21.18 32.42
CA ALA A 750 -13.93 22.01 33.63
C ALA A 750 -12.68 21.87 34.48
N TYR A 751 -12.46 22.75 35.46
CA TYR A 751 -11.28 22.74 36.31
C TYR A 751 -11.50 21.95 37.62
N LEU A 752 -10.84 20.83 37.78
CA LEU A 752 -10.83 20.05 39.02
C LEU A 752 -10.34 20.84 40.23
N ALA A 753 -9.39 21.75 40.02
CA ALA A 753 -8.82 22.60 41.08
C ALA A 753 -9.75 23.76 41.51
N ASN A 754 -10.82 24.02 40.76
CA ASN A 754 -11.86 25.00 41.16
C ASN A 754 -12.92 24.32 42.01
N LYS A 755 -13.10 24.79 43.27
CA LYS A 755 -14.02 24.14 44.21
C LYS A 755 -15.49 24.17 43.75
N ALA A 756 -15.90 25.22 43.05
CA ALA A 756 -17.28 25.33 42.58
C ALA A 756 -17.53 24.32 41.42
N GLU A 757 -16.60 24.25 40.45
CA GLU A 757 -16.67 23.30 39.36
C GLU A 757 -16.50 21.85 39.84
N ALA A 758 -15.59 21.60 40.79
CA ALA A 758 -15.45 20.26 41.41
C ALA A 758 -16.72 19.80 42.13
N ASN A 759 -17.50 20.74 42.72
CA ASN A 759 -18.79 20.44 43.32
C ASN A 759 -19.85 20.15 42.24
N LEU A 760 -19.81 20.86 41.11
CA LEU A 760 -20.67 20.56 39.96
C LEU A 760 -20.38 19.18 39.39
N ILE A 761 -19.08 18.87 39.16
CA ILE A 761 -18.66 17.55 38.64
C ILE A 761 -19.16 16.39 39.49
N LYS A 762 -19.27 16.59 40.82
CA LYS A 762 -19.84 15.61 41.76
C LYS A 762 -21.37 15.56 41.75
N SER A 763 -22.02 16.53 41.16
CA SER A 763 -23.50 16.56 41.15
C SER A 763 -24.04 15.57 40.08
N SER A 764 -25.29 15.18 40.26
CA SER A 764 -26.01 14.35 39.27
C SER A 764 -26.37 15.11 37.98
N GLU A 765 -26.14 16.42 37.94
CA GLU A 765 -26.51 17.28 36.82
C GLU A 765 -25.40 17.41 35.80
N TYR A 766 -24.13 17.14 36.20
CA TYR A 766 -22.94 17.36 35.36
C TYR A 766 -22.87 16.41 34.19
N LEU A 767 -22.87 15.08 34.45
CA LEU A 767 -22.71 14.07 33.39
C LEU A 767 -23.74 14.22 32.28
N PRO A 768 -25.06 14.35 32.57
CA PRO A 768 -26.04 14.57 31.51
C PRO A 768 -25.84 15.88 30.74
N ALA A 769 -25.44 16.96 31.44
CA ALA A 769 -25.23 18.25 30.79
C ALA A 769 -24.11 18.20 29.74
N VAL A 770 -22.94 17.64 30.10
CA VAL A 770 -21.78 17.63 29.20
C VAL A 770 -21.89 16.53 28.13
N SER A 771 -22.46 15.37 28.45
CA SER A 771 -22.59 14.28 27.46
C SER A 771 -23.60 14.61 26.36
N VAL A 772 -24.77 15.20 26.72
CA VAL A 772 -25.74 15.64 25.72
C VAL A 772 -25.16 16.76 24.85
N ALA A 773 -24.47 17.74 25.45
CA ALA A 773 -23.88 18.85 24.71
C ALA A 773 -22.80 18.38 23.71
N MET A 774 -21.92 17.47 24.14
CA MET A 774 -20.93 16.90 23.23
C MET A 774 -21.57 16.04 22.12
N ALA A 775 -22.62 15.27 22.45
CA ALA A 775 -23.31 14.49 21.45
C ALA A 775 -24.02 15.38 20.40
N ASP A 776 -24.63 16.51 20.83
CA ASP A 776 -25.22 17.50 19.92
C ASP A 776 -24.16 18.05 18.96
N ALA A 777 -22.98 18.41 19.47
CA ALA A 777 -21.86 18.91 18.68
C ALA A 777 -21.33 17.88 17.68
N LEU A 778 -21.19 16.62 18.11
CA LEU A 778 -20.68 15.55 17.28
C LEU A 778 -21.67 15.14 16.18
N GLU A 779 -22.97 15.09 16.49
CA GLU A 779 -24.03 14.87 15.51
C GLU A 779 -24.06 16.00 14.47
N GLU A 780 -23.90 17.24 14.90
CA GLU A 780 -23.78 18.38 13.99
C GLU A 780 -22.52 18.29 13.13
N TYR A 781 -21.40 17.87 13.70
CA TYR A 781 -20.16 17.66 12.97
C TYR A 781 -20.32 16.62 11.87
N LEU A 782 -20.98 15.49 12.15
CA LEU A 782 -21.16 14.39 11.21
C LEU A 782 -22.17 14.69 10.09
N THR A 783 -23.20 15.51 10.38
CA THR A 783 -24.37 15.68 9.50
C THR A 783 -24.38 16.96 8.69
N LYS A 784 -23.60 17.97 9.09
CA LYS A 784 -23.61 19.28 8.42
C LYS A 784 -22.22 19.59 7.89
N PRO A 785 -22.00 19.60 6.56
CA PRO A 785 -20.75 20.07 5.98
C PRO A 785 -20.54 21.56 6.29
N SER A 786 -19.29 21.99 6.41
CA SER A 786 -18.94 23.38 6.66
C SER A 786 -18.24 24.01 5.47
N GLU A 787 -18.76 25.16 5.03
CA GLU A 787 -18.09 26.05 4.06
C GLU A 787 -17.32 27.21 4.75
N VAL A 788 -17.25 27.23 6.09
CA VAL A 788 -16.75 28.37 6.88
C VAL A 788 -15.44 28.00 7.58
N SER A 789 -14.47 28.93 7.54
CA SER A 789 -13.24 28.81 8.35
C SER A 789 -13.57 29.09 9.81
N TYR A 790 -13.17 28.20 10.69
CA TYR A 790 -13.37 28.33 12.15
C TYR A 790 -12.12 28.95 12.77
N PRO A 791 -12.23 30.13 13.42
CA PRO A 791 -11.09 30.78 14.03
C PRO A 791 -10.66 30.06 15.30
N SER A 792 -9.34 29.85 15.43
CA SER A 792 -8.73 29.37 16.67
C SER A 792 -7.62 30.33 17.11
N SER A 793 -7.45 30.53 18.41
CA SER A 793 -6.36 31.33 18.94
C SER A 793 -5.07 30.53 19.01
N LEU A 794 -3.92 31.17 18.70
CA LEU A 794 -2.62 30.54 18.76
C LEU A 794 -1.97 30.82 20.12
N ARG A 795 -1.58 29.76 20.84
CA ARG A 795 -0.70 29.84 22.02
C ARG A 795 0.63 29.14 21.69
N ASN A 796 1.72 29.78 22.05
CA ASN A 796 3.03 29.15 22.06
C ASN A 796 3.30 28.61 23.47
N PHE A 797 3.38 27.31 23.62
CA PHE A 797 3.62 26.66 24.90
C PHE A 797 4.70 25.60 24.75
N THR A 798 5.73 25.71 25.58
CA THR A 798 6.72 24.64 25.73
C THR A 798 6.25 23.77 26.88
N ALA A 799 5.64 22.64 26.59
CA ALA A 799 5.30 21.67 27.63
C ALA A 799 6.60 21.27 28.34
N ALA A 800 6.58 21.29 29.65
CA ALA A 800 7.59 20.57 30.42
C ALA A 800 7.47 19.10 30.01
N ASN A 801 8.61 18.43 29.69
CA ASN A 801 8.62 17.04 29.35
C ASN A 801 7.72 16.27 30.32
N ALA A 802 6.59 15.78 29.84
CA ALA A 802 5.79 14.86 30.62
C ALA A 802 6.69 13.68 30.99
N PRO A 803 6.70 13.22 32.23
CA PRO A 803 7.47 12.03 32.60
C PRO A 803 7.02 10.92 31.66
N GLY A 804 7.91 10.47 30.78
CA GLY A 804 7.63 9.36 29.88
C GLY A 804 7.42 8.11 30.74
N TYR A 805 6.21 7.65 30.86
CA TYR A 805 5.90 6.36 31.44
C TYR A 805 6.27 5.28 30.44
N ASN A 806 7.53 4.83 30.46
CA ASN A 806 8.07 3.84 29.52
C ASN A 806 7.62 2.39 29.81
N VAL A 807 6.72 2.17 30.77
CA VAL A 807 6.27 0.83 31.15
C VAL A 807 4.76 0.76 31.01
N CYS A 808 4.31 0.34 29.81
CA CYS A 808 2.93 -0.07 29.62
C CYS A 808 2.80 -1.59 29.89
N ARG A 809 1.71 -1.99 30.53
CA ARG A 809 1.30 -3.38 30.68
C ARG A 809 -0.10 -3.54 30.14
N ASP A 810 -0.27 -4.44 29.20
CA ASP A 810 -1.57 -4.76 28.68
C ASP A 810 -2.48 -5.34 29.76
N PRO A 811 -3.74 -4.92 29.81
CA PRO A 811 -4.74 -5.56 30.67
C PRO A 811 -5.01 -6.99 30.17
N ASP A 812 -5.50 -7.85 31.07
CA ASP A 812 -5.97 -9.19 30.69
C ASP A 812 -7.16 -9.08 29.73
N LEU A 813 -7.00 -9.59 28.53
CA LEU A 813 -8.04 -9.57 27.48
C LEU A 813 -9.13 -10.64 27.71
N GLY A 814 -9.05 -11.42 28.79
CA GLY A 814 -10.03 -12.48 29.12
C GLY A 814 -9.91 -13.71 28.20
N SER A 815 -8.84 -13.79 27.41
CA SER A 815 -8.52 -15.03 26.70
C SER A 815 -8.08 -16.06 27.72
N PRO A 816 -8.59 -17.31 27.70
CA PRO A 816 -8.10 -18.33 28.61
C PRO A 816 -6.59 -18.47 28.41
N LEU A 817 -5.84 -18.41 29.53
CA LEU A 817 -4.43 -18.74 29.58
C LEU A 817 -4.32 -20.21 29.19
N PHE A 818 -4.21 -20.52 27.92
CA PHE A 818 -3.82 -21.85 27.46
C PHE A 818 -2.33 -21.88 27.22
N PHE A 819 -1.75 -22.69 28.04
CA PHE A 819 -0.45 -23.34 28.02
C PHE A 819 0.03 -23.65 26.59
N ASP A 820 1.36 -23.67 26.47
CA ASP A 820 2.15 -24.21 25.39
C ASP A 820 1.33 -24.95 24.32
N PHE A 821 0.88 -24.18 23.31
CA PHE A 821 0.36 -24.77 22.10
C PHE A 821 1.58 -25.20 21.28
N GLU A 822 1.64 -26.46 20.95
CA GLU A 822 2.47 -26.93 19.84
C GLU A 822 2.13 -26.04 18.62
N GLU A 823 3.13 -25.47 18.00
CA GLU A 823 3.07 -24.49 16.90
C GLU A 823 2.10 -24.90 15.78
N ASP A 824 2.01 -26.20 15.52
CA ASP A 824 1.12 -26.81 14.55
C ASP A 824 -0.38 -26.67 14.89
N VAL A 825 -0.77 -26.67 16.16
CA VAL A 825 -2.18 -26.54 16.58
C VAL A 825 -2.65 -25.09 16.45
N LEU A 826 -1.76 -24.12 16.62
CA LEU A 826 -2.06 -22.71 16.39
C LEU A 826 -2.21 -22.40 14.90
N ARG A 827 -1.38 -22.99 14.07
CA ARG A 827 -1.49 -22.89 12.60
C ARG A 827 -2.78 -23.57 12.11
N GLU A 828 -3.10 -24.78 12.59
CA GLU A 828 -4.35 -25.46 12.20
C GLU A 828 -5.61 -24.75 12.75
N ALA A 829 -5.56 -24.16 13.95
CA ALA A 829 -6.71 -23.48 14.54
C ALA A 829 -7.01 -22.12 13.91
N LEU A 830 -5.99 -21.44 13.38
CA LEU A 830 -6.13 -20.18 12.68
C LEU A 830 -6.83 -20.34 11.32
N PHE A 831 -6.93 -21.58 10.80
CA PHE A 831 -7.15 -21.79 9.38
C PHE A 831 -8.13 -22.93 9.03
N ALA A 832 -9.00 -23.33 9.94
CA ALA A 832 -9.90 -24.47 9.73
C ALA A 832 -11.36 -24.09 9.39
N ASN A 833 -11.61 -22.92 8.80
CA ASN A 833 -12.92 -22.63 8.18
C ASN A 833 -12.85 -21.46 7.20
N GLU A 834 -12.50 -21.77 5.95
CA GLU A 834 -13.13 -21.22 4.74
C GLU A 834 -13.11 -22.27 3.66
#